data_d3e63493e5cb5e9af8ad6f37155ff2a5
#
_entry.id   d3e63493e5cb5e9af8ad6f37155ff2a5
#
_cell.length_a   1.000
_cell.length_b   1.000
_cell.length_c   1.000
_cell.angle_alpha   90.00
_cell.angle_beta   90.00
_cell.angle_gamma   90.00
#
_symmetry.space_group_name_H-M   'P 1'
#
loop_
_entity.id
_entity.type
_entity.pdbx_description
1 polymer ?
#
loop_
_entity_poly.entity_id
_entity_poly.type
_entity_poly.pdbx_seq_one_letter_code
_entity_poly.pdbx_strand_id
1 'polypeptide(L)'
;MNQVGINIKLKSKFRGLTRFLQIFLLLVLSVTSLTVSAQEYRQKVGVVLSGGGATAAAHVGFLKALEENGIPIDYITGSSMGAIVGAFYAAGYSVAEIEGLVMSQEFLIMSQGELPDTLSFYLRENEPDGSIVNVKFNPSSIVTSSIPTHLVDPVYMDYKFAEIFGPASARADYDFDKLFIPYRAVASDIEANESVVFRTGELNIAARTSGTYPFYLEPLMVDGKLLFDGGLYNNYPADVLYDEFMPDVILGCNVSQNNTPPKEDDLLSQLINMIQYRTNFENVCDQMLTISPDSRLGTFDFDDVGKAIDEGRKSTLLKMDEILAMCTERVSTAELTKRRAEFRDGFSEILIKEIKVEGLSELQAQALKKNILQRQTYITLQEFQKRFFRLYADEKVRYTYPTLRLDPLDQKYIATVHVKSEKRMEVGFGGNFSSRPLNSGFLQAKYHIRGRNNLSLFTNSYFGKFYSSTKAGFKLDLNLKNPMIFEASFTYNSWDYFNSFALFFEEVKPSFIVKNERFVNTELSLPVGNRGKLQFGGKYAELADDYYQTGDFSNIDTTDQTKFNTLVLSGKYERSTLNRKQFADRGTFFKISANYLNGEESSIPGSTSEVRDTTNAQHSWTVFKGEYRNFFYHKKAFSLGFHLESAWAANQPRFNNYRATLIRSLAFEPIPESKSFFIDRYRSNFYSSAGFIATVNIHPKLQFRMDNHVYRPWERIFSTPLDESNFEPTTELFYVGSGSLIYHSPLGPLRVSANYYDRKNLPWSILFNFGYFIFNDGYLD
;
A
#
# COMPACT_ATOMS: atom_id res chain seq x y z
N MET A 1 111.56 29.81 -5.38
CA MET A 1 111.34 28.81 -4.31
C MET A 1 110.29 29.36 -3.38
N ASN A 2 109.01 29.02 -3.55
CA ASN A 2 107.88 29.19 -2.58
C ASN A 2 106.60 28.79 -3.26
N GLN A 3 106.30 27.51 -3.46
CA GLN A 3 105.01 27.05 -3.93
C GLN A 3 104.63 25.60 -3.47
N VAL A 4 105.21 25.10 -2.38
CA VAL A 4 104.93 23.71 -1.94
C VAL A 4 104.21 23.61 -0.55
N GLY A 5 103.96 24.74 0.15
CA GLY A 5 103.47 24.70 1.53
C GLY A 5 101.98 24.79 1.78
N ILE A 6 101.13 25.09 0.76
CA ILE A 6 99.66 25.40 0.99
C ILE A 6 98.71 24.21 0.64
N ASN A 7 99.20 23.22 -0.12
CA ASN A 7 98.29 22.15 -0.60
C ASN A 7 98.05 20.95 0.36
N ILE A 8 98.79 20.85 1.47
CA ILE A 8 98.70 19.69 2.41
C ILE A 8 97.69 19.97 3.53
N LYS A 9 97.48 21.24 3.93
CA LYS A 9 96.44 21.62 5.00
C LYS A 9 95.00 21.63 4.52
N LEU A 10 94.74 21.78 3.21
CA LEU A 10 93.38 21.69 2.68
C LEU A 10 92.88 20.25 2.50
N LYS A 11 93.70 19.29 2.18
CA LYS A 11 93.35 17.87 2.03
C LYS A 11 93.01 17.18 3.36
N SER A 12 93.55 17.63 4.50
CA SER A 12 93.18 17.05 5.81
C SER A 12 91.82 17.58 6.37
N LYS A 13 91.47 18.86 6.08
CA LYS A 13 90.17 19.40 6.48
C LYS A 13 89.00 18.80 5.65
N PHE A 14 89.23 18.51 4.38
CA PHE A 14 88.19 17.87 3.54
C PHE A 14 87.93 16.39 3.91
N ARG A 15 88.97 15.67 4.36
CA ARG A 15 88.76 14.30 4.86
C ARG A 15 88.04 14.19 6.21
N GLY A 16 88.16 15.23 7.04
CA GLY A 16 87.38 15.32 8.28
C GLY A 16 85.93 15.63 8.03
N LEU A 17 85.65 16.55 7.10
CA LEU A 17 84.31 16.96 6.75
C LEU A 17 83.49 15.87 6.03
N THR A 18 84.18 15.07 5.13
CA THR A 18 83.55 13.90 4.49
C THR A 18 83.27 12.77 5.44
N ARG A 19 84.13 12.53 6.40
CA ARG A 19 83.92 11.52 7.48
C ARG A 19 82.77 12.00 8.41
N PHE A 20 82.68 13.28 8.74
CA PHE A 20 81.63 13.84 9.57
C PHE A 20 80.26 13.76 8.83
N LEU A 21 80.26 14.06 7.55
CA LEU A 21 79.06 13.93 6.70
C LEU A 21 78.63 12.46 6.54
N GLN A 22 79.60 11.53 6.39
CA GLN A 22 79.25 10.11 6.34
C GLN A 22 78.77 9.57 7.65
N ILE A 23 79.29 9.98 8.78
CA ILE A 23 78.79 9.59 10.12
C ILE A 23 77.46 10.25 10.40
N PHE A 24 77.29 11.50 10.00
CA PHE A 24 76.02 12.18 10.13
C PHE A 24 74.91 11.60 9.23
N LEU A 25 75.26 11.18 8.00
CA LEU A 25 74.30 10.49 7.09
C LEU A 25 73.96 9.09 7.61
N LEU A 26 74.93 8.35 8.18
CA LEU A 26 74.71 7.07 8.85
C LEU A 26 73.87 7.21 10.13
N LEU A 27 74.02 8.30 10.90
CA LEU A 27 73.23 8.61 12.08
C LEU A 27 71.80 9.01 11.67
N VAL A 28 71.65 9.81 10.63
CA VAL A 28 70.30 10.18 10.09
C VAL A 28 69.61 8.95 9.50
N LEU A 29 70.32 8.08 8.78
CA LEU A 29 69.76 6.80 8.29
C LEU A 29 69.43 5.82 9.43
N SER A 30 70.18 5.79 10.52
CA SER A 30 69.84 4.97 11.68
C SER A 30 68.69 5.53 12.52
N VAL A 31 68.49 6.86 12.57
CA VAL A 31 67.35 7.49 13.24
C VAL A 31 66.09 7.38 12.40
N THR A 32 66.19 7.43 11.06
CA THR A 32 65.05 7.19 10.18
C THR A 32 64.62 5.71 10.12
N SER A 33 65.53 4.76 10.36
CA SER A 33 65.19 3.34 10.46
C SER A 33 64.56 2.95 11.83
N LEU A 34 64.71 3.80 12.86
CA LEU A 34 64.07 3.58 14.18
C LEU A 34 62.64 4.11 14.29
N THR A 35 62.13 4.85 13.27
CA THR A 35 60.76 5.40 13.26
C THR A 35 59.83 4.69 12.25
N VAL A 36 60.24 3.62 11.61
CA VAL A 36 59.28 2.73 11.00
C VAL A 36 58.66 1.92 12.16
N SER A 37 57.69 2.53 12.82
CA SER A 37 56.74 1.79 13.65
C SER A 37 56.18 0.70 12.74
N ALA A 38 56.57 -0.56 12.96
CA ALA A 38 55.86 -1.66 12.38
C ALA A 38 54.41 -1.50 12.83
N GLN A 39 53.54 -1.02 11.95
CA GLN A 39 52.13 -1.02 12.21
C GLN A 39 51.80 -2.48 12.48
N GLU A 40 51.46 -2.80 13.72
CA GLU A 40 51.12 -4.14 14.15
C GLU A 40 50.04 -4.65 13.20
N TYR A 41 50.38 -5.69 12.41
CA TYR A 41 49.45 -6.24 11.43
C TYR A 41 48.24 -6.78 12.20
N ARG A 42 47.08 -6.16 12.01
CA ARG A 42 45.82 -6.60 12.58
C ARG A 42 45.07 -7.46 11.58
N GLN A 43 44.74 -8.68 12.01
CA GLN A 43 43.93 -9.60 11.22
C GLN A 43 42.60 -8.93 10.81
N LYS A 44 42.19 -9.08 9.55
CA LYS A 44 40.97 -8.53 8.95
C LYS A 44 39.94 -9.62 8.74
N VAL A 45 38.74 -9.36 9.21
CA VAL A 45 37.58 -10.27 9.13
C VAL A 45 36.54 -9.72 8.17
N GLY A 46 36.26 -10.47 7.12
CA GLY A 46 35.18 -10.17 6.18
C GLY A 46 33.94 -11.00 6.45
N VAL A 47 32.77 -10.42 6.23
CA VAL A 47 31.47 -11.07 6.39
C VAL A 47 30.73 -11.13 5.06
N VAL A 48 30.18 -12.30 4.72
CA VAL A 48 29.32 -12.53 3.55
C VAL A 48 27.91 -12.90 3.97
N LEU A 49 26.91 -12.22 3.42
CA LEU A 49 25.50 -12.43 3.71
C LEU A 49 24.74 -12.80 2.42
N SER A 50 24.18 -14.02 2.38
CA SER A 50 23.42 -14.48 1.21
C SER A 50 22.07 -13.78 1.06
N GLY A 51 21.47 -13.85 -0.11
CA GLY A 51 20.05 -13.62 -0.28
C GLY A 51 19.20 -14.72 0.38
N GLY A 52 17.87 -14.49 0.50
CA GLY A 52 16.98 -15.49 1.10
C GLY A 52 15.59 -14.96 1.48
N GLY A 53 15.29 -13.69 1.22
CA GLY A 53 14.02 -13.09 1.65
C GLY A 53 13.86 -13.12 3.17
N ALA A 54 12.71 -13.60 3.68
CA ALA A 54 12.42 -13.66 5.13
C ALA A 54 13.39 -14.54 5.92
N THR A 55 13.92 -15.63 5.31
CA THR A 55 14.92 -16.49 5.97
C THR A 55 16.21 -15.73 6.29
N ALA A 56 16.52 -14.68 5.54
CA ALA A 56 17.71 -13.86 5.72
C ALA A 56 17.67 -12.98 6.99
N ALA A 57 16.55 -12.92 7.72
CA ALA A 57 16.54 -12.40 9.08
C ALA A 57 17.52 -13.16 10.00
N ALA A 58 17.89 -14.38 9.67
CA ALA A 58 18.93 -15.15 10.36
C ALA A 58 20.31 -14.45 10.36
N HIS A 59 20.59 -13.58 9.38
CA HIS A 59 21.81 -12.77 9.37
C HIS A 59 21.91 -11.84 10.58
N VAL A 60 20.77 -11.35 11.08
CA VAL A 60 20.75 -10.52 12.31
C VAL A 60 21.22 -11.36 13.50
N GLY A 61 20.71 -12.60 13.62
CA GLY A 61 21.14 -13.54 14.66
C GLY A 61 22.63 -13.93 14.54
N PHE A 62 23.11 -14.12 13.31
CA PHE A 62 24.52 -14.37 13.02
C PHE A 62 25.41 -13.20 13.46
N LEU A 63 25.12 -11.98 13.04
CA LEU A 63 25.84 -10.77 13.44
C LEU A 63 25.80 -10.56 14.97
N LYS A 64 24.66 -10.87 15.61
CA LYS A 64 24.48 -10.80 17.07
C LYS A 64 25.44 -11.74 17.77
N ALA A 65 25.54 -12.99 17.34
CA ALA A 65 26.46 -13.97 17.93
C ALA A 65 27.93 -13.56 17.73
N LEU A 66 28.32 -12.97 16.61
CA LEU A 66 29.66 -12.45 16.39
C LEU A 66 29.98 -11.31 17.34
N GLU A 67 29.11 -10.30 17.46
CA GLU A 67 29.33 -9.16 18.39
C GLU A 67 29.35 -9.58 19.86
N GLU A 68 28.45 -10.47 20.30
CA GLU A 68 28.41 -11.00 21.65
C GLU A 68 29.72 -11.69 22.06
N ASN A 69 30.44 -12.27 21.09
CA ASN A 69 31.72 -12.95 21.30
C ASN A 69 32.94 -12.10 20.91
N GLY A 70 32.71 -10.80 20.63
CA GLY A 70 33.78 -9.84 20.37
C GLY A 70 34.52 -10.07 19.05
N ILE A 71 33.91 -10.74 18.06
CA ILE A 71 34.52 -10.95 16.74
C ILE A 71 34.45 -9.62 15.96
N PRO A 72 35.60 -9.07 15.52
CA PRO A 72 35.61 -7.85 14.72
C PRO A 72 35.05 -8.12 13.32
N ILE A 73 34.33 -7.14 12.75
CA ILE A 73 33.89 -7.18 11.36
C ILE A 73 34.52 -5.98 10.68
N ASP A 74 35.38 -6.23 9.70
CA ASP A 74 36.10 -5.20 8.95
C ASP A 74 35.46 -4.90 7.60
N TYR A 75 34.79 -5.88 6.98
CA TYR A 75 34.17 -5.79 5.65
C TYR A 75 32.87 -6.56 5.60
N ILE A 76 31.91 -6.07 4.86
CA ILE A 76 30.63 -6.77 4.63
C ILE A 76 30.28 -6.75 3.14
N THR A 77 29.90 -7.91 2.62
CA THR A 77 29.33 -8.07 1.28
C THR A 77 28.00 -8.81 1.38
N GLY A 78 27.01 -8.37 0.62
CA GLY A 78 25.70 -9.01 0.66
C GLY A 78 24.97 -9.00 -0.68
N SER A 79 24.03 -9.93 -0.81
CA SER A 79 23.09 -10.03 -1.93
C SER A 79 21.65 -10.04 -1.39
N SER A 80 20.71 -9.42 -2.12
CA SER A 80 19.28 -9.42 -1.76
C SER A 80 19.05 -8.90 -0.32
N MET A 81 18.28 -9.62 0.47
CA MET A 81 18.05 -9.27 1.88
C MET A 81 19.33 -9.27 2.72
N GLY A 82 20.34 -10.06 2.36
CA GLY A 82 21.67 -9.98 2.98
C GLY A 82 22.37 -8.65 2.72
N ALA A 83 22.18 -8.06 1.55
CA ALA A 83 22.65 -6.70 1.26
C ALA A 83 21.90 -5.65 2.10
N ILE A 84 20.60 -5.81 2.32
CA ILE A 84 19.80 -4.90 3.17
C ILE A 84 20.28 -4.95 4.62
N VAL A 85 20.46 -6.14 5.20
CA VAL A 85 20.98 -6.31 6.56
C VAL A 85 22.41 -5.76 6.66
N GLY A 86 23.26 -6.06 5.67
CA GLY A 86 24.61 -5.52 5.58
C GLY A 86 24.66 -4.00 5.49
N ALA A 87 23.76 -3.38 4.74
CA ALA A 87 23.64 -1.93 4.61
C ALA A 87 23.30 -1.26 5.95
N PHE A 88 22.36 -1.83 6.73
CA PHE A 88 22.06 -1.33 8.09
C PHE A 88 23.29 -1.37 8.99
N TYR A 89 24.03 -2.49 8.97
CA TYR A 89 25.23 -2.61 9.77
C TYR A 89 26.33 -1.65 9.31
N ALA A 90 26.54 -1.53 8.01
CA ALA A 90 27.51 -0.61 7.42
C ALA A 90 27.15 0.87 7.61
N ALA A 91 25.86 1.19 7.77
CA ALA A 91 25.38 2.52 8.14
C ALA A 91 25.55 2.85 9.64
N GLY A 92 26.17 1.94 10.43
CA GLY A 92 26.44 2.16 11.86
C GLY A 92 25.29 1.83 12.79
N TYR A 93 24.28 1.07 12.38
CA TYR A 93 23.25 0.55 13.27
C TYR A 93 23.79 -0.62 14.09
N SER A 94 23.45 -0.66 15.36
CA SER A 94 23.74 -1.82 16.21
C SER A 94 22.86 -3.01 15.83
N VAL A 95 23.31 -4.22 16.12
CA VAL A 95 22.52 -5.42 15.85
C VAL A 95 21.18 -5.38 16.60
N ALA A 96 21.14 -4.81 17.80
CA ALA A 96 19.88 -4.62 18.55
C ALA A 96 18.89 -3.67 17.86
N GLU A 97 19.38 -2.57 17.24
CA GLU A 97 18.54 -1.67 16.44
C GLU A 97 18.03 -2.36 15.17
N ILE A 98 18.89 -3.14 14.50
CA ILE A 98 18.51 -3.92 13.30
C ILE A 98 17.44 -4.97 13.66
N GLU A 99 17.64 -5.73 14.74
CA GLU A 99 16.68 -6.71 15.27
C GLU A 99 15.33 -6.04 15.56
N GLY A 100 15.35 -4.90 16.30
CA GLY A 100 14.15 -4.13 16.62
C GLY A 100 13.40 -3.65 15.36
N LEU A 101 14.13 -3.19 14.34
CA LEU A 101 13.54 -2.76 13.07
C LEU A 101 12.92 -3.95 12.32
N VAL A 102 13.66 -5.04 12.13
CA VAL A 102 13.20 -6.22 11.36
C VAL A 102 12.00 -6.90 12.03
N MET A 103 11.91 -6.86 13.36
CA MET A 103 10.74 -7.38 14.12
C MET A 103 9.60 -6.37 14.25
N SER A 104 9.75 -5.15 13.76
CA SER A 104 8.73 -4.11 13.90
C SER A 104 7.54 -4.30 12.96
N GLN A 105 6.37 -3.78 13.36
CA GLN A 105 5.20 -3.69 12.49
C GLN A 105 5.49 -2.81 11.25
N GLU A 106 6.37 -1.83 11.36
CA GLU A 106 6.77 -0.96 10.26
C GLU A 106 7.49 -1.75 9.16
N PHE A 107 8.40 -2.65 9.54
CA PHE A 107 9.09 -3.52 8.59
C PHE A 107 8.13 -4.47 7.87
N LEU A 108 7.16 -5.03 8.60
CA LEU A 108 6.12 -5.87 8.02
C LEU A 108 5.27 -5.11 7.00
N ILE A 109 4.85 -3.88 7.31
CA ILE A 109 4.13 -2.99 6.39
C ILE A 109 4.96 -2.73 5.12
N MET A 110 6.27 -2.43 5.28
CA MET A 110 7.19 -2.23 4.15
C MET A 110 7.30 -3.48 3.27
N SER A 111 7.44 -4.66 3.87
CA SER A 111 7.59 -5.93 3.14
C SER A 111 6.31 -6.34 2.40
N GLN A 112 5.15 -5.95 2.90
CA GLN A 112 3.85 -6.22 2.27
C GLN A 112 3.46 -5.18 1.21
N GLY A 113 4.23 -4.09 1.08
CA GLY A 113 3.93 -2.97 0.18
C GLY A 113 2.71 -2.16 0.61
N GLU A 114 2.37 -2.24 1.89
CA GLU A 114 1.29 -1.45 2.45
C GLU A 114 1.77 -0.04 2.81
N LEU A 115 0.85 0.91 2.82
CA LEU A 115 1.10 2.27 3.28
C LEU A 115 0.45 2.45 4.66
N PRO A 116 1.16 2.98 5.67
CA PRO A 116 0.53 3.34 6.93
C PRO A 116 -0.66 4.27 6.71
N ASP A 117 -1.78 3.99 7.38
CA ASP A 117 -3.00 4.81 7.26
C ASP A 117 -2.76 6.31 7.44
N THR A 118 -1.76 6.69 8.27
CA THR A 118 -1.40 8.10 8.51
C THR A 118 -0.88 8.82 7.28
N LEU A 119 -0.40 8.07 6.29
CA LEU A 119 0.22 8.56 5.06
C LEU A 119 -0.72 8.48 3.86
N SER A 120 -1.83 7.75 3.96
CA SER A 120 -2.85 7.73 2.92
C SER A 120 -3.46 9.13 2.71
N PHE A 121 -3.94 9.42 1.51
CA PHE A 121 -4.58 10.68 1.18
C PHE A 121 -5.98 10.45 0.60
N TYR A 122 -6.96 10.38 1.50
CA TYR A 122 -8.32 9.92 1.25
C TYR A 122 -9.06 10.68 0.13
N LEU A 123 -8.74 11.96 -0.08
CA LEU A 123 -9.33 12.73 -1.18
C LEU A 123 -9.13 12.09 -2.56
N ARG A 124 -8.01 11.37 -2.75
CA ARG A 124 -7.62 10.75 -4.02
C ARG A 124 -7.79 9.23 -4.06
N GLU A 125 -8.27 8.64 -2.98
CA GLU A 125 -8.62 7.23 -3.00
C GLU A 125 -9.81 6.97 -3.94
N ASN A 126 -9.74 5.87 -4.68
CA ASN A 126 -10.84 5.47 -5.55
C ASN A 126 -12.05 5.05 -4.71
N GLU A 127 -13.24 5.46 -5.13
CA GLU A 127 -14.49 4.98 -4.54
C GLU A 127 -14.61 3.46 -4.80
N PRO A 128 -15.12 2.69 -3.81
CA PRO A 128 -15.34 1.27 -3.99
C PRO A 128 -16.30 0.99 -5.16
N ASP A 129 -15.93 0.09 -6.04
CA ASP A 129 -16.71 -0.34 -7.20
C ASP A 129 -16.74 -1.86 -7.36
N GLY A 130 -17.47 -2.36 -8.36
CA GLY A 130 -17.62 -3.77 -8.68
C GLY A 130 -16.40 -4.40 -9.36
N SER A 131 -15.30 -3.68 -9.61
CA SER A 131 -14.13 -4.22 -10.30
C SER A 131 -13.42 -5.31 -9.48
N ILE A 132 -13.05 -6.38 -10.15
CA ILE A 132 -12.20 -7.47 -9.64
C ILE A 132 -10.80 -7.33 -10.21
N VAL A 133 -10.70 -7.06 -11.51
CA VAL A 133 -9.45 -6.89 -12.23
C VAL A 133 -9.44 -5.53 -12.89
N ASN A 134 -8.38 -4.76 -12.67
CA ASN A 134 -8.12 -3.50 -13.33
C ASN A 134 -6.86 -3.61 -14.18
N VAL A 135 -6.99 -3.35 -15.48
CA VAL A 135 -5.89 -3.38 -16.44
C VAL A 135 -5.57 -1.96 -16.88
N LYS A 136 -4.34 -1.54 -16.66
CA LYS A 136 -3.85 -0.22 -17.05
C LYS A 136 -2.90 -0.35 -18.23
N PHE A 137 -3.05 0.50 -19.25
CA PHE A 137 -2.22 0.47 -20.46
C PHE A 137 -2.16 1.83 -21.16
N ASN A 138 -1.19 1.97 -22.04
CA ASN A 138 -1.17 3.08 -23.01
C ASN A 138 -1.78 2.62 -24.32
N PRO A 139 -2.61 3.43 -25.02
CA PRO A 139 -3.23 3.04 -26.29
C PRO A 139 -2.25 2.58 -27.38
N SER A 140 -0.99 3.06 -27.32
CA SER A 140 0.07 2.71 -28.27
C SER A 140 0.76 1.36 -27.98
N SER A 141 0.54 0.73 -26.80
CA SER A 141 1.28 -0.47 -26.37
C SER A 141 0.42 -1.38 -25.49
N ILE A 142 -0.76 -1.76 -25.99
CA ILE A 142 -1.79 -2.47 -25.19
C ILE A 142 -1.25 -3.78 -24.59
N VAL A 143 -0.66 -4.66 -25.39
CA VAL A 143 -0.28 -6.01 -24.95
C VAL A 143 0.88 -5.98 -23.94
N THR A 144 1.95 -5.26 -24.27
CA THR A 144 3.17 -5.23 -23.44
C THR A 144 3.03 -4.41 -22.17
N SER A 145 2.10 -3.44 -22.14
CA SER A 145 1.91 -2.56 -21.00
C SER A 145 0.86 -3.05 -20.00
N SER A 146 0.09 -4.10 -20.32
CA SER A 146 -1.03 -4.54 -19.49
C SER A 146 -0.64 -5.47 -18.35
N ILE A 147 0.52 -6.13 -18.44
CA ILE A 147 0.97 -7.10 -17.44
C ILE A 147 1.58 -6.35 -16.24
N PRO A 148 1.14 -6.65 -15.00
CA PRO A 148 1.79 -6.12 -13.80
C PRO A 148 3.24 -6.61 -13.74
N THR A 149 4.18 -5.71 -13.45
CA THR A 149 5.61 -6.03 -13.33
C THR A 149 6.01 -6.43 -11.92
N HIS A 150 5.16 -6.16 -10.94
CA HIS A 150 5.42 -6.43 -9.52
C HIS A 150 4.12 -6.64 -8.75
N LEU A 151 4.20 -7.35 -7.62
CA LEU A 151 3.09 -7.68 -6.74
C LEU A 151 3.02 -6.75 -5.51
N VAL A 152 4.18 -6.26 -5.06
CA VAL A 152 4.35 -5.45 -3.85
C VAL A 152 4.80 -4.06 -4.24
N ASP A 153 4.10 -3.04 -3.76
CA ASP A 153 4.46 -1.64 -3.99
C ASP A 153 5.57 -1.20 -3.02
N PRO A 154 6.77 -0.86 -3.51
CA PRO A 154 7.90 -0.56 -2.64
C PRO A 154 7.99 0.90 -2.18
N VAL A 155 7.06 1.78 -2.53
CA VAL A 155 7.17 3.24 -2.31
C VAL A 155 7.43 3.60 -0.84
N TYR A 156 6.78 2.91 0.11
CA TYR A 156 7.01 3.17 1.53
C TYR A 156 8.40 2.69 1.99
N MET A 157 8.82 1.53 1.53
CA MET A 157 10.16 0.99 1.80
C MET A 157 11.25 1.90 1.21
N ASP A 158 11.07 2.36 -0.03
CA ASP A 158 12.03 3.25 -0.70
C ASP A 158 12.16 4.59 0.02
N TYR A 159 11.04 5.15 0.48
CA TYR A 159 11.04 6.35 1.30
C TYR A 159 11.80 6.13 2.61
N LYS A 160 11.51 5.05 3.32
CA LYS A 160 12.18 4.72 4.61
C LYS A 160 13.66 4.42 4.42
N PHE A 161 14.04 3.76 3.35
CA PHE A 161 15.46 3.54 3.05
C PHE A 161 16.20 4.86 2.77
N ALA A 162 15.58 5.80 2.06
CA ALA A 162 16.17 7.13 1.86
C ALA A 162 16.32 7.91 3.19
N GLU A 163 15.31 7.82 4.08
CA GLU A 163 15.35 8.40 5.42
C GLU A 163 16.48 7.81 6.29
N ILE A 164 16.61 6.47 6.29
CA ILE A 164 17.54 5.72 7.15
C ILE A 164 18.98 5.81 6.63
N PHE A 165 19.18 5.59 5.33
CA PHE A 165 20.50 5.48 4.74
C PHE A 165 21.07 6.79 4.19
N GLY A 166 20.22 7.81 3.97
CA GLY A 166 20.67 9.10 3.45
C GLY A 166 21.76 9.78 4.28
N PRO A 167 21.62 9.88 5.62
CA PRO A 167 22.66 10.44 6.48
C PRO A 167 23.97 9.67 6.47
N ALA A 168 23.90 8.33 6.45
CA ALA A 168 25.10 7.48 6.39
C ALA A 168 25.84 7.62 5.05
N SER A 169 25.08 7.68 3.92
CA SER A 169 25.64 7.95 2.59
C SER A 169 26.34 9.29 2.54
N ALA A 170 25.71 10.33 3.08
CA ALA A 170 26.28 11.67 3.14
C ALA A 170 27.54 11.73 4.01
N ARG A 171 27.53 11.09 5.17
CA ARG A 171 28.68 11.00 6.09
C ARG A 171 29.87 10.30 5.46
N ALA A 172 29.62 9.30 4.63
CA ALA A 172 30.62 8.54 3.88
C ALA A 172 31.02 9.20 2.55
N ASP A 173 30.52 10.42 2.25
CA ASP A 173 30.78 11.09 0.97
C ASP A 173 30.39 10.23 -0.23
N TYR A 174 29.33 9.42 -0.08
CA TYR A 174 28.81 8.47 -1.09
C TYR A 174 29.82 7.40 -1.55
N ASP A 175 30.87 7.15 -0.76
CA ASP A 175 31.90 6.14 -0.95
C ASP A 175 31.72 5.02 0.10
N PHE A 176 31.39 3.81 -0.34
CA PHE A 176 31.07 2.71 0.57
C PHE A 176 32.28 2.18 1.35
N ASP A 177 33.50 2.57 0.97
CA ASP A 177 34.70 2.27 1.76
C ASP A 177 34.80 3.18 3.00
N LYS A 178 34.07 4.29 3.04
CA LYS A 178 34.04 5.24 4.16
C LYS A 178 32.82 5.08 5.07
N LEU A 179 31.97 4.09 4.83
CA LEU A 179 30.88 3.74 5.76
C LEU A 179 31.46 3.25 7.11
N PHE A 180 30.61 3.08 8.11
CA PHE A 180 31.04 2.53 9.41
C PHE A 180 31.84 1.23 9.24
N ILE A 181 31.41 0.36 8.35
CA ILE A 181 32.15 -0.78 7.83
C ILE A 181 32.13 -0.71 6.30
N PRO A 182 33.30 -0.83 5.60
CA PRO A 182 33.34 -0.94 4.15
C PRO A 182 32.41 -2.03 3.61
N TYR A 183 31.64 -1.67 2.59
CA TYR A 183 30.48 -2.45 2.19
C TYR A 183 30.38 -2.63 0.67
N ARG A 184 29.88 -3.80 0.24
CA ARG A 184 29.49 -4.08 -1.15
C ARG A 184 28.09 -4.70 -1.20
N ALA A 185 27.24 -4.17 -2.10
CA ALA A 185 25.98 -4.79 -2.46
C ALA A 185 26.05 -5.32 -3.89
N VAL A 186 25.51 -6.51 -4.11
CA VAL A 186 25.45 -7.12 -5.43
C VAL A 186 24.03 -7.02 -5.99
N ALA A 187 23.92 -6.59 -7.25
CA ALA A 187 22.70 -6.61 -8.05
C ALA A 187 22.94 -7.35 -9.36
N SER A 188 21.90 -7.52 -10.17
CA SER A 188 21.96 -8.22 -11.46
C SER A 188 21.50 -7.31 -12.59
N ASP A 189 22.36 -7.14 -13.61
CA ASP A 189 22.05 -6.51 -14.88
C ASP A 189 21.50 -7.58 -15.83
N ILE A 190 20.19 -7.57 -16.07
CA ILE A 190 19.55 -8.59 -16.91
C ILE A 190 19.74 -8.38 -18.40
N GLU A 191 20.23 -7.20 -18.83
CA GLU A 191 20.58 -6.93 -20.21
C GLU A 191 21.96 -7.49 -20.55
N ALA A 192 22.95 -7.24 -19.67
CA ALA A 192 24.32 -7.75 -19.81
C ALA A 192 24.46 -9.21 -19.34
N ASN A 193 23.52 -9.74 -18.56
CA ASN A 193 23.58 -11.05 -17.89
C ASN A 193 24.80 -11.17 -16.96
N GLU A 194 25.07 -10.11 -16.17
CA GLU A 194 26.21 -10.06 -15.25
C GLU A 194 25.83 -9.49 -13.89
N SER A 195 26.65 -9.80 -12.88
CA SER A 195 26.54 -9.20 -11.56
C SER A 195 27.10 -7.77 -11.58
N VAL A 196 26.41 -6.85 -10.90
CA VAL A 196 26.82 -5.46 -10.68
C VAL A 196 27.14 -5.28 -9.21
N VAL A 197 28.35 -4.82 -8.90
CA VAL A 197 28.81 -4.55 -7.54
C VAL A 197 28.75 -3.05 -7.27
N PHE A 198 27.97 -2.64 -6.29
CA PHE A 198 27.91 -1.26 -5.82
C PHE A 198 29.06 -0.97 -4.85
N ARG A 199 29.82 0.09 -5.14
CA ARG A 199 30.97 0.59 -4.37
C ARG A 199 30.77 2.04 -3.91
N THR A 200 29.91 2.76 -4.60
CA THR A 200 29.66 4.19 -4.39
C THR A 200 28.21 4.53 -4.70
N GLY A 201 27.77 5.72 -4.32
CA GLY A 201 26.43 6.26 -4.60
C GLY A 201 25.53 6.27 -3.36
N GLU A 202 24.25 6.35 -3.58
CA GLU A 202 23.25 6.33 -2.51
C GLU A 202 23.06 4.91 -1.98
N LEU A 203 23.35 4.70 -0.69
CA LEU A 203 23.25 3.39 -0.04
C LEU A 203 21.83 2.80 -0.09
N ASN A 204 20.81 3.65 -0.01
CA ASN A 204 19.42 3.22 -0.16
C ASN A 204 19.16 2.62 -1.55
N ILE A 205 19.74 3.17 -2.61
CA ILE A 205 19.61 2.65 -3.97
C ILE A 205 20.31 1.30 -4.11
N ALA A 206 21.53 1.18 -3.58
CA ALA A 206 22.30 -0.08 -3.63
C ALA A 206 21.56 -1.22 -2.89
N ALA A 207 21.13 -0.97 -1.65
CA ALA A 207 20.41 -1.95 -0.83
C ALA A 207 19.05 -2.33 -1.48
N ARG A 208 18.30 -1.32 -1.96
CA ARG A 208 17.01 -1.54 -2.60
C ARG A 208 17.11 -2.31 -3.92
N THR A 209 18.10 -1.95 -4.74
CA THR A 209 18.34 -2.62 -6.03
C THR A 209 18.72 -4.07 -5.83
N SER A 210 19.65 -4.34 -4.89
CA SER A 210 20.06 -5.69 -4.53
C SER A 210 18.88 -6.56 -4.06
N GLY A 211 17.87 -5.98 -3.38
CA GLY A 211 16.68 -6.67 -2.91
C GLY A 211 15.49 -6.68 -3.89
N THR A 212 15.71 -6.32 -5.15
CA THR A 212 14.63 -6.26 -6.17
C THR A 212 14.33 -7.64 -6.76
N TYR A 213 13.65 -8.50 -6.00
CA TYR A 213 13.28 -9.82 -6.50
C TYR A 213 12.27 -9.71 -7.66
N PRO A 214 12.50 -10.42 -8.79
CA PRO A 214 11.62 -10.38 -9.97
C PRO A 214 10.16 -10.69 -9.63
N PHE A 215 9.24 -9.96 -10.26
CA PHE A 215 7.79 -10.05 -10.06
C PHE A 215 7.30 -9.67 -8.64
N TYR A 216 8.19 -9.51 -7.67
CA TYR A 216 7.83 -9.10 -6.31
C TYR A 216 7.91 -7.59 -6.14
N LEU A 217 9.03 -6.96 -6.48
CA LEU A 217 9.25 -5.52 -6.38
C LEU A 217 9.47 -4.85 -7.76
N GLU A 218 9.06 -3.58 -7.88
CA GLU A 218 9.34 -2.76 -9.06
C GLU A 218 10.86 -2.59 -9.25
N PRO A 219 11.43 -2.89 -10.44
CA PRO A 219 12.86 -2.72 -10.70
C PRO A 219 13.26 -1.26 -10.83
N LEU A 220 14.50 -0.97 -10.44
CA LEU A 220 15.10 0.35 -10.54
C LEU A 220 15.97 0.47 -11.80
N MET A 221 15.92 1.67 -12.40
CA MET A 221 16.87 2.08 -13.43
C MET A 221 18.01 2.86 -12.75
N VAL A 222 19.22 2.30 -12.76
CA VAL A 222 20.38 2.92 -12.16
C VAL A 222 21.46 3.05 -13.25
N ASP A 223 21.95 4.26 -13.48
CA ASP A 223 22.95 4.58 -14.52
C ASP A 223 22.59 4.01 -15.92
N GLY A 224 21.32 4.04 -16.26
CA GLY A 224 20.80 3.56 -17.54
C GLY A 224 20.62 2.03 -17.65
N LYS A 225 20.91 1.28 -16.59
CA LYS A 225 20.77 -0.18 -16.49
C LYS A 225 19.52 -0.55 -15.69
N LEU A 226 18.75 -1.52 -16.18
CA LEU A 226 17.60 -2.05 -15.44
C LEU A 226 18.08 -3.19 -14.53
N LEU A 227 18.19 -2.89 -13.24
CA LEU A 227 18.78 -3.80 -12.27
C LEU A 227 17.73 -4.53 -11.43
N PHE A 228 18.06 -5.77 -11.11
CA PHE A 228 17.29 -6.69 -10.29
C PHE A 228 18.11 -7.25 -9.13
N ASP A 229 17.48 -8.14 -8.35
CA ASP A 229 18.04 -8.82 -7.20
C ASP A 229 19.39 -9.50 -7.54
N GLY A 230 20.38 -9.29 -6.69
CA GLY A 230 21.70 -9.87 -6.86
C GLY A 230 21.68 -11.40 -6.85
N GLY A 231 20.69 -11.99 -6.19
CA GLY A 231 20.50 -13.44 -6.13
C GLY A 231 20.18 -14.10 -7.46
N LEU A 232 19.91 -13.34 -8.53
CA LEU A 232 19.78 -13.93 -9.87
C LEU A 232 21.12 -14.47 -10.40
N TYR A 233 22.23 -13.76 -10.16
CA TYR A 233 23.53 -14.12 -10.73
C TYR A 233 24.60 -14.42 -9.69
N ASN A 234 24.54 -13.79 -8.49
CA ASN A 234 25.46 -14.06 -7.38
C ASN A 234 24.74 -13.92 -6.03
N ASN A 235 24.12 -14.99 -5.57
CA ASN A 235 23.33 -14.97 -4.33
C ASN A 235 24.17 -15.09 -3.05
N TYR A 236 25.47 -15.41 -3.16
CA TYR A 236 26.39 -15.54 -2.03
C TYR A 236 27.77 -14.98 -2.43
N PRO A 237 27.95 -13.64 -2.37
CA PRO A 237 29.05 -12.93 -3.00
C PRO A 237 30.40 -13.02 -2.20
N ALA A 238 30.83 -14.24 -1.92
CA ALA A 238 32.10 -14.51 -1.24
C ALA A 238 33.32 -14.17 -2.13
N ASP A 239 33.18 -14.42 -3.43
CA ASP A 239 34.14 -14.03 -4.47
C ASP A 239 34.35 -12.51 -4.48
N VAL A 240 33.23 -11.73 -4.46
CA VAL A 240 33.29 -10.27 -4.41
C VAL A 240 34.02 -9.78 -3.15
N LEU A 241 33.70 -10.37 -1.98
CA LEU A 241 34.39 -10.00 -0.74
C LEU A 241 35.92 -10.28 -0.82
N TYR A 242 36.26 -11.45 -1.33
CA TYR A 242 37.67 -11.87 -1.44
C TYR A 242 38.45 -11.00 -2.43
N ASP A 243 37.89 -10.78 -3.62
CA ASP A 243 38.56 -10.01 -4.68
C ASP A 243 38.68 -8.52 -4.35
N GLU A 244 37.69 -7.93 -3.65
CA GLU A 244 37.69 -6.51 -3.34
C GLU A 244 38.51 -6.13 -2.10
N PHE A 245 38.54 -7.00 -1.08
CA PHE A 245 39.10 -6.63 0.22
C PHE A 245 40.21 -7.54 0.70
N MET A 246 40.38 -8.74 0.14
CA MET A 246 41.38 -9.73 0.54
C MET A 246 41.48 -9.90 2.08
N PRO A 247 40.36 -10.19 2.79
CA PRO A 247 40.40 -10.35 4.23
C PRO A 247 41.20 -11.62 4.62
N ASP A 248 41.74 -11.65 5.84
CA ASP A 248 42.45 -12.80 6.36
C ASP A 248 41.54 -13.98 6.73
N VAL A 249 40.29 -13.63 7.16
CA VAL A 249 39.26 -14.59 7.52
C VAL A 249 37.95 -14.17 6.89
N ILE A 250 37.21 -15.12 6.36
CA ILE A 250 35.83 -14.91 5.84
C ILE A 250 34.83 -15.71 6.69
N LEU A 251 33.87 -15.02 7.25
CA LEU A 251 32.73 -15.63 7.94
C LEU A 251 31.46 -15.41 7.10
N GLY A 252 30.91 -16.49 6.61
CA GLY A 252 29.72 -16.44 5.76
C GLY A 252 28.46 -16.90 6.48
N CYS A 253 27.32 -16.24 6.24
CA CYS A 253 26.01 -16.73 6.62
C CYS A 253 25.18 -16.99 5.35
N ASN A 254 24.88 -18.25 5.09
CA ASN A 254 24.12 -18.69 3.92
C ASN A 254 22.76 -19.28 4.34
N VAL A 255 21.68 -18.64 3.96
CA VAL A 255 20.28 -19.07 4.22
C VAL A 255 19.56 -19.48 2.94
N SER A 256 20.27 -19.63 1.84
CA SER A 256 19.71 -19.95 0.53
C SER A 256 20.26 -21.28 0.00
N GLN A 257 19.54 -21.83 -0.96
CA GLN A 257 19.93 -23.02 -1.70
C GLN A 257 19.67 -22.78 -3.18
N ASN A 258 20.38 -23.48 -4.05
CA ASN A 258 20.08 -23.47 -5.47
C ASN A 258 18.68 -24.04 -5.72
N ASN A 259 17.98 -23.50 -6.70
CA ASN A 259 16.65 -23.94 -7.06
C ASN A 259 16.60 -25.43 -7.36
N THR A 260 15.50 -26.07 -6.96
CA THR A 260 15.18 -27.43 -7.39
C THR A 260 14.94 -27.46 -8.90
N PRO A 261 15.11 -28.60 -9.58
CA PRO A 261 14.76 -28.72 -10.99
C PRO A 261 13.33 -28.25 -11.27
N PRO A 262 13.10 -27.56 -12.41
CA PRO A 262 11.78 -27.02 -12.72
C PRO A 262 10.76 -28.15 -12.94
N LYS A 263 9.50 -27.90 -12.57
CA LYS A 263 8.38 -28.84 -12.77
C LYS A 263 7.66 -28.54 -14.09
N GLU A 264 7.18 -29.57 -14.77
CA GLU A 264 6.52 -29.45 -16.07
C GLU A 264 5.25 -28.60 -16.06
N ASP A 265 4.51 -28.59 -14.94
CA ASP A 265 3.22 -27.93 -14.77
C ASP A 265 3.32 -26.65 -13.92
N ASP A 266 4.54 -26.18 -13.58
CA ASP A 266 4.79 -24.99 -12.79
C ASP A 266 5.59 -23.95 -13.60
N LEU A 267 4.84 -23.07 -14.31
CA LEU A 267 5.42 -22.02 -15.15
C LEU A 267 6.36 -21.08 -14.38
N LEU A 268 6.04 -20.75 -13.12
CA LEU A 268 6.87 -19.86 -12.31
C LEU A 268 8.21 -20.50 -11.98
N SER A 269 8.21 -21.79 -11.61
CA SER A 269 9.43 -22.56 -11.35
C SER A 269 10.32 -22.65 -12.60
N GLN A 270 9.71 -22.81 -13.78
CA GLN A 270 10.42 -22.81 -15.07
C GLN A 270 11.06 -21.45 -15.35
N LEU A 271 10.31 -20.35 -15.20
CA LEU A 271 10.83 -18.99 -15.42
C LEU A 271 11.97 -18.66 -14.46
N ILE A 272 11.84 -18.97 -13.17
CA ILE A 272 12.89 -18.73 -12.18
C ILE A 272 14.15 -19.50 -12.54
N ASN A 273 14.06 -20.78 -12.94
CA ASN A 273 15.21 -21.58 -13.36
C ASN A 273 15.86 -21.07 -14.67
N MET A 274 15.12 -20.33 -15.52
CA MET A 274 15.65 -19.73 -16.74
C MET A 274 16.46 -18.46 -16.46
N ILE A 275 16.09 -17.68 -15.43
CA ILE A 275 16.66 -16.35 -15.16
C ILE A 275 17.68 -16.35 -14.03
N GLN A 276 17.67 -17.36 -13.15
CA GLN A 276 18.54 -17.45 -12.00
C GLN A 276 19.69 -18.41 -12.26
N TYR A 277 20.92 -17.91 -12.12
CA TYR A 277 22.09 -18.75 -12.22
C TYR A 277 22.31 -19.57 -10.93
N ARG A 278 23.00 -20.70 -11.06
CA ARG A 278 23.42 -21.47 -9.89
C ARG A 278 24.49 -20.70 -9.13
N THR A 279 24.22 -20.45 -7.87
CA THR A 279 25.20 -19.81 -6.98
C THR A 279 26.28 -20.82 -6.58
N ASN A 280 27.52 -20.38 -6.60
CA ASN A 280 28.63 -21.13 -6.01
C ASN A 280 28.66 -20.86 -4.50
N PHE A 281 28.51 -21.90 -3.69
CA PHE A 281 28.60 -21.84 -2.23
C PHE A 281 29.90 -22.42 -1.69
N GLU A 282 30.88 -22.74 -2.56
CA GLU A 282 32.17 -23.23 -2.16
C GLU A 282 33.01 -22.13 -1.49
N ASN A 283 33.91 -22.54 -0.61
CA ASN A 283 34.85 -21.62 0.03
C ASN A 283 35.82 -21.04 -1.01
N VAL A 284 35.95 -19.72 -1.01
CA VAL A 284 36.87 -19.01 -1.92
C VAL A 284 38.31 -18.98 -1.43
N CYS A 285 38.55 -19.33 -0.15
CA CYS A 285 39.86 -19.46 0.44
C CYS A 285 39.85 -20.46 1.61
N ASP A 286 41.04 -20.89 2.07
CA ASP A 286 41.21 -21.87 3.16
C ASP A 286 40.70 -21.32 4.52
N GLN A 287 40.75 -20.00 4.73
CA GLN A 287 40.31 -19.33 5.95
C GLN A 287 38.86 -18.79 5.81
N MET A 288 37.99 -19.63 5.29
CA MET A 288 36.55 -19.31 5.17
C MET A 288 35.72 -20.34 5.91
N LEU A 289 34.75 -19.85 6.73
CA LEU A 289 33.76 -20.66 7.41
C LEU A 289 32.34 -20.16 7.07
N THR A 290 31.52 -21.05 6.53
CA THR A 290 30.13 -20.77 6.21
C THR A 290 29.18 -21.40 7.23
N ILE A 291 28.29 -20.59 7.82
CA ILE A 291 27.21 -21.00 8.70
C ILE A 291 25.92 -21.02 7.89
N SER A 292 25.15 -22.12 7.98
CA SER A 292 23.90 -22.31 7.22
C SER A 292 22.71 -22.56 8.16
N PRO A 293 22.05 -21.51 8.67
CA PRO A 293 20.87 -21.64 9.51
C PRO A 293 19.67 -22.20 8.73
N ASP A 294 18.90 -23.13 9.35
CA ASP A 294 17.66 -23.67 8.78
C ASP A 294 16.44 -23.17 9.56
N SER A 295 15.88 -22.03 9.17
CA SER A 295 14.73 -21.41 9.82
C SER A 295 13.39 -22.02 9.40
N ARG A 296 13.34 -22.83 8.34
CA ARG A 296 12.14 -23.44 7.74
C ARG A 296 11.03 -22.42 7.39
N LEU A 297 11.38 -21.16 7.14
CA LEU A 297 10.47 -20.13 6.68
C LEU A 297 10.39 -20.14 5.14
N GLY A 298 9.23 -19.74 4.62
CA GLY A 298 9.11 -19.40 3.20
C GLY A 298 9.80 -18.07 2.88
N THR A 299 10.22 -17.88 1.64
CA THR A 299 10.95 -16.68 1.18
C THR A 299 10.24 -15.35 1.49
N PHE A 300 8.91 -15.36 1.55
CA PHE A 300 8.09 -14.17 1.79
C PHE A 300 7.30 -14.20 3.11
N ASP A 301 7.66 -15.09 4.05
CA ASP A 301 6.99 -15.24 5.34
C ASP A 301 7.58 -14.27 6.38
N PHE A 302 7.42 -12.97 6.16
CA PHE A 302 7.94 -11.92 7.05
C PHE A 302 7.18 -11.80 8.39
N ASP A 303 6.11 -12.54 8.61
CA ASP A 303 5.31 -12.52 9.85
C ASP A 303 6.01 -13.17 11.06
N ASP A 304 7.01 -14.01 10.85
CA ASP A 304 7.64 -14.86 11.91
C ASP A 304 9.17 -14.84 11.86
N VAL A 305 9.73 -13.70 11.46
CA VAL A 305 11.19 -13.52 11.29
C VAL A 305 12.00 -13.73 12.58
N GLY A 306 11.38 -13.61 13.75
CA GLY A 306 12.03 -13.88 15.03
C GLY A 306 12.62 -15.28 15.13
N LYS A 307 11.95 -16.29 14.57
CA LYS A 307 12.48 -17.67 14.52
C LYS A 307 13.75 -17.77 13.68
N ALA A 308 13.84 -17.02 12.56
CA ALA A 308 15.05 -17.00 11.76
C ALA A 308 16.21 -16.34 12.50
N ILE A 309 15.95 -15.23 13.21
CA ILE A 309 16.97 -14.55 14.03
C ILE A 309 17.51 -15.49 15.11
N ASP A 310 16.63 -16.18 15.83
CA ASP A 310 17.03 -17.15 16.86
C ASP A 310 17.86 -18.31 16.29
N GLU A 311 17.45 -18.86 15.14
CA GLU A 311 18.16 -19.95 14.49
C GLU A 311 19.52 -19.49 13.93
N GLY A 312 19.59 -18.26 13.38
CA GLY A 312 20.86 -17.65 12.96
C GLY A 312 21.85 -17.52 14.11
N ARG A 313 21.39 -17.02 15.27
CA ARG A 313 22.22 -16.92 16.47
C ARG A 313 22.66 -18.30 16.99
N LYS A 314 21.75 -19.25 17.10
CA LYS A 314 22.02 -20.61 17.57
C LYS A 314 23.02 -21.33 16.68
N SER A 315 22.80 -21.34 15.35
CA SER A 315 23.69 -21.99 14.39
C SER A 315 25.10 -21.42 14.43
N THR A 316 25.23 -20.10 14.63
CA THR A 316 26.52 -19.42 14.78
C THR A 316 27.22 -19.82 16.07
N LEU A 317 26.48 -19.86 17.19
CA LEU A 317 27.06 -20.27 18.49
C LEU A 317 27.55 -21.72 18.48
N LEU A 318 26.90 -22.63 17.71
CA LEU A 318 27.37 -24.01 17.55
C LEU A 318 28.75 -24.09 16.85
N LYS A 319 29.13 -23.08 16.08
CA LYS A 319 30.38 -22.97 15.38
C LYS A 319 31.35 -21.98 16.05
N MET A 320 31.02 -21.47 17.22
CA MET A 320 31.79 -20.38 17.86
C MET A 320 33.20 -20.78 18.20
N ASP A 321 33.45 -22.01 18.64
CA ASP A 321 34.84 -22.49 18.92
C ASP A 321 35.73 -22.49 17.67
N GLU A 322 35.15 -22.87 16.50
CA GLU A 322 35.86 -22.80 15.22
C GLU A 322 36.14 -21.35 14.82
N ILE A 323 35.15 -20.46 14.99
CA ILE A 323 35.28 -19.01 14.71
C ILE A 323 36.36 -18.40 15.60
N LEU A 324 36.35 -18.74 16.91
CA LEU A 324 37.33 -18.22 17.88
C LEU A 324 38.76 -18.70 17.59
N ALA A 325 38.91 -19.89 17.01
CA ALA A 325 40.21 -20.43 16.57
C ALA A 325 40.73 -19.72 15.30
N MET A 326 39.82 -19.31 14.39
CA MET A 326 40.21 -18.62 13.16
C MET A 326 40.47 -17.12 13.37
N CYS A 327 39.65 -16.46 14.20
CA CYS A 327 39.78 -15.04 14.50
C CYS A 327 40.60 -14.85 15.78
N THR A 328 41.77 -14.22 15.66
CA THR A 328 42.65 -13.94 16.82
C THR A 328 42.34 -12.60 17.50
N GLU A 329 41.80 -11.66 16.75
CA GLU A 329 41.47 -10.33 17.23
C GLU A 329 40.11 -10.30 17.95
N ARG A 330 39.97 -9.36 18.92
CA ARG A 330 38.75 -9.15 19.67
C ARG A 330 38.45 -7.65 19.74
N VAL A 331 37.13 -7.34 19.67
CA VAL A 331 36.61 -5.99 19.86
C VAL A 331 35.57 -6.00 20.98
N SER A 332 35.68 -5.04 21.91
CA SER A 332 34.70 -4.95 22.98
C SER A 332 33.41 -4.26 22.50
N THR A 333 32.28 -4.61 23.11
CA THR A 333 30.99 -3.93 22.87
C THR A 333 31.06 -2.43 23.15
N ALA A 334 31.84 -2.02 24.17
CA ALA A 334 32.04 -0.62 24.49
C ALA A 334 32.78 0.15 23.38
N GLU A 335 33.79 -0.48 22.78
CA GLU A 335 34.53 0.09 21.66
C GLU A 335 33.65 0.20 20.42
N LEU A 336 32.89 -0.85 20.06
CA LEU A 336 31.95 -0.81 18.95
C LEU A 336 30.89 0.29 19.15
N THR A 337 30.34 0.40 20.34
CA THR A 337 29.35 1.45 20.67
C THR A 337 29.95 2.83 20.51
N LYS A 338 31.20 3.04 20.98
CA LYS A 338 31.90 4.31 20.82
C LYS A 338 32.14 4.64 19.35
N ARG A 339 32.67 3.70 18.56
CA ARG A 339 32.93 3.88 17.12
C ARG A 339 31.64 4.19 16.35
N ARG A 340 30.52 3.52 16.67
CA ARG A 340 29.20 3.80 16.07
C ARG A 340 28.72 5.20 16.40
N ALA A 341 28.83 5.61 17.67
CA ALA A 341 28.46 6.96 18.10
C ALA A 341 29.29 8.01 17.36
N GLU A 342 30.61 7.86 17.29
CA GLU A 342 31.49 8.78 16.56
C GLU A 342 31.17 8.88 15.07
N PHE A 343 30.77 7.77 14.42
CA PHE A 343 30.35 7.77 13.05
C PHE A 343 28.99 8.50 12.86
N ARG A 344 28.03 8.22 13.74
CA ARG A 344 26.66 8.77 13.65
C ARG A 344 26.57 10.22 14.15
N ASP A 345 27.44 10.65 15.04
CA ASP A 345 27.54 12.08 15.45
C ASP A 345 27.85 13.01 14.28
N GLY A 346 28.42 12.48 13.19
CA GLY A 346 28.62 13.21 11.94
C GLY A 346 27.39 13.28 11.03
N PHE A 347 26.22 12.76 11.43
CA PHE A 347 25.03 12.82 10.63
C PHE A 347 24.40 14.23 10.65
N SER A 348 24.18 14.80 9.50
CA SER A 348 23.46 16.07 9.37
C SER A 348 21.95 15.86 9.51
N GLU A 349 21.27 16.78 10.19
CA GLU A 349 19.79 16.78 10.21
C GLU A 349 19.23 16.89 8.79
N ILE A 350 18.21 16.07 8.48
CA ILE A 350 17.60 16.09 7.14
C ILE A 350 16.69 17.31 7.01
N LEU A 351 17.27 18.41 6.54
CA LEU A 351 16.57 19.62 6.13
C LEU A 351 16.68 19.76 4.60
N ILE A 352 15.56 19.75 3.90
CA ILE A 352 15.52 19.72 2.44
C ILE A 352 15.34 21.12 1.89
N LYS A 353 16.37 21.66 1.20
CA LYS A 353 16.36 23.00 0.60
C LYS A 353 15.91 23.04 -0.86
N GLU A 354 16.10 21.93 -1.56
CA GLU A 354 15.78 21.83 -2.99
C GLU A 354 15.12 20.51 -3.31
N ILE A 355 14.17 20.57 -4.26
CA ILE A 355 13.54 19.37 -4.84
C ILE A 355 13.91 19.33 -6.32
N LYS A 356 14.52 18.24 -6.74
CA LYS A 356 14.67 17.87 -8.15
C LYS A 356 13.60 16.83 -8.47
N VAL A 357 13.07 16.83 -9.68
CA VAL A 357 12.07 15.87 -10.13
C VAL A 357 12.51 15.28 -11.45
N GLU A 358 12.56 13.99 -11.52
CA GLU A 358 12.94 13.22 -12.71
C GLU A 358 11.80 12.33 -13.18
N GLY A 359 11.73 12.04 -14.48
CA GLY A 359 10.72 11.16 -15.07
C GLY A 359 9.40 11.84 -15.45
N LEU A 360 9.27 13.15 -15.26
CA LEU A 360 8.11 13.96 -15.68
C LEU A 360 8.51 15.03 -16.71
N SER A 361 7.51 15.56 -17.42
CA SER A 361 7.73 16.75 -18.27
C SER A 361 8.07 17.96 -17.41
N GLU A 362 8.80 18.93 -17.99
CA GLU A 362 9.25 20.14 -17.28
C GLU A 362 8.10 20.89 -16.58
N LEU A 363 6.94 21.06 -17.26
CA LEU A 363 5.76 21.70 -16.66
C LEU A 363 5.21 20.94 -15.44
N GLN A 364 5.21 19.62 -15.50
CA GLN A 364 4.76 18.77 -14.40
C GLN A 364 5.76 18.81 -13.25
N ALA A 365 7.06 18.73 -13.56
CA ALA A 365 8.14 18.79 -12.57
C ALA A 365 8.13 20.11 -11.80
N GLN A 366 7.96 21.26 -12.49
CA GLN A 366 7.86 22.57 -11.86
C GLN A 366 6.63 22.69 -10.96
N ALA A 367 5.46 22.20 -11.41
CA ALA A 367 4.24 22.20 -10.61
C ALA A 367 4.41 21.37 -9.33
N LEU A 368 5.06 20.22 -9.44
CA LEU A 368 5.34 19.32 -8.33
C LEU A 368 6.33 19.92 -7.33
N LYS A 369 7.45 20.45 -7.81
CA LYS A 369 8.45 21.17 -7.00
C LYS A 369 7.79 22.30 -6.19
N LYS A 370 6.94 23.10 -6.82
CA LYS A 370 6.19 24.18 -6.17
C LYS A 370 5.26 23.68 -5.07
N ASN A 371 4.62 22.54 -5.28
CA ASN A 371 3.71 21.94 -4.30
C ASN A 371 4.44 21.33 -3.11
N ILE A 372 5.63 20.76 -3.32
CA ILE A 372 6.44 20.20 -2.24
C ILE A 372 7.09 21.30 -1.40
N LEU A 373 7.77 22.27 -1.98
CA LEU A 373 8.47 23.33 -1.24
C LEU A 373 7.54 24.44 -0.70
N GLN A 374 6.42 24.73 -1.38
CA GLN A 374 5.42 25.75 -0.99
C GLN A 374 6.01 27.12 -0.64
N ARG A 375 7.05 27.58 -1.33
CA ARG A 375 7.80 28.83 -1.09
C ARG A 375 8.60 28.85 0.22
N GLN A 376 8.83 27.73 0.89
CA GLN A 376 9.73 27.65 2.04
C GLN A 376 11.18 27.58 1.56
N THR A 377 12.11 28.13 2.34
CA THR A 377 13.54 28.08 2.05
C THR A 377 14.08 26.65 2.26
N TYR A 378 13.52 25.94 3.21
CA TYR A 378 13.76 24.52 3.46
C TYR A 378 12.53 23.92 4.15
N ILE A 379 12.43 22.61 4.12
CA ILE A 379 11.38 21.83 4.80
C ILE A 379 12.01 20.72 5.63
N THR A 380 11.36 20.38 6.73
CA THR A 380 11.75 19.24 7.56
C THR A 380 11.44 17.92 6.86
N LEU A 381 12.09 16.84 7.31
CA LEU A 381 11.80 15.48 6.82
C LEU A 381 10.33 15.11 6.98
N GLN A 382 9.71 15.46 8.11
CA GLN A 382 8.30 15.18 8.38
C GLN A 382 7.36 15.92 7.40
N GLU A 383 7.65 17.18 7.09
CA GLU A 383 6.90 17.92 6.07
C GLU A 383 7.09 17.32 4.68
N PHE A 384 8.33 16.91 4.35
CA PHE A 384 8.62 16.23 3.10
C PHE A 384 7.86 14.92 2.98
N GLN A 385 7.87 14.06 4.01
CA GLN A 385 7.12 12.82 4.06
C GLN A 385 5.64 13.02 3.73
N LYS A 386 4.99 13.94 4.43
CA LYS A 386 3.58 14.26 4.22
C LYS A 386 3.28 14.71 2.79
N ARG A 387 4.15 15.52 2.21
CA ARG A 387 3.97 16.07 0.86
C ARG A 387 4.33 15.06 -0.22
N PHE A 388 5.33 14.20 0.04
CA PHE A 388 5.73 13.11 -0.83
C PHE A 388 4.60 12.06 -0.97
N PHE A 389 3.97 11.62 0.14
CA PHE A 389 2.88 10.66 0.05
C PHE A 389 1.58 11.26 -0.51
N ARG A 390 1.36 12.55 -0.36
CA ARG A 390 0.30 13.25 -1.12
C ARG A 390 0.56 13.30 -2.62
N LEU A 391 1.82 13.37 -3.03
CA LEU A 391 2.20 13.23 -4.43
C LEU A 391 1.97 11.80 -4.92
N TYR A 392 2.43 10.82 -4.16
CA TYR A 392 2.22 9.41 -4.51
C TYR A 392 0.74 9.06 -4.70
N ALA A 393 -0.16 9.64 -3.92
CA ALA A 393 -1.60 9.50 -4.09
C ALA A 393 -2.16 10.18 -5.37
N ASP A 394 -1.37 10.91 -6.16
CA ASP A 394 -1.81 11.51 -7.43
C ASP A 394 -1.93 10.43 -8.51
N GLU A 395 -3.10 10.33 -9.15
CA GLU A 395 -3.38 9.39 -10.25
C GLU A 395 -2.39 9.46 -11.44
N LYS A 396 -1.55 10.50 -11.50
CA LYS A 396 -0.48 10.62 -12.50
C LYS A 396 0.74 9.76 -12.17
N VAL A 397 0.90 9.38 -10.91
CA VAL A 397 2.07 8.72 -10.37
C VAL A 397 1.78 7.24 -10.23
N ARG A 398 2.51 6.42 -10.98
CA ARG A 398 2.48 4.97 -10.83
C ARG A 398 3.40 4.51 -9.71
N TYR A 399 4.60 5.11 -9.67
CA TYR A 399 5.66 4.76 -8.73
C TYR A 399 6.57 5.95 -8.51
N THR A 400 7.05 6.15 -7.29
CA THR A 400 7.97 7.22 -6.95
C THR A 400 8.88 6.82 -5.79
N TYR A 401 10.12 7.25 -5.84
CA TYR A 401 11.07 7.09 -4.74
C TYR A 401 11.97 8.32 -4.63
N PRO A 402 12.42 8.67 -3.41
CA PRO A 402 13.33 9.78 -3.19
C PRO A 402 14.78 9.30 -3.07
N THR A 403 15.72 10.15 -3.47
CA THR A 403 17.12 10.10 -3.03
C THR A 403 17.48 11.42 -2.36
N LEU A 404 18.37 11.34 -1.37
CA LEU A 404 18.77 12.48 -0.55
C LEU A 404 20.28 12.72 -0.71
N ARG A 405 20.65 13.86 -1.27
CA ARG A 405 22.05 14.24 -1.44
C ARG A 405 22.36 15.49 -0.62
N LEU A 406 23.35 15.40 0.29
CA LEU A 406 23.79 16.52 1.11
C LEU A 406 24.58 17.52 0.28
N ASP A 407 24.24 18.80 0.38
CA ASP A 407 25.08 19.88 -0.15
C ASP A 407 26.11 20.26 0.93
N PRO A 408 27.42 20.08 0.64
CA PRO A 408 28.48 20.37 1.61
C PRO A 408 28.57 21.85 1.99
N LEU A 409 28.05 22.78 1.16
CA LEU A 409 28.15 24.20 1.38
C LEU A 409 27.32 24.70 2.55
N ASP A 410 26.11 24.19 2.72
CA ASP A 410 25.18 24.65 3.77
C ASP A 410 24.60 23.51 4.62
N GLN A 411 25.12 22.30 4.47
CA GLN A 411 24.74 21.10 5.23
C GLN A 411 23.23 20.82 5.15
N LYS A 412 22.59 21.11 4.01
CA LYS A 412 21.19 20.78 3.73
C LYS A 412 21.07 19.84 2.56
N TYR A 413 19.98 19.09 2.53
CA TYR A 413 19.75 18.06 1.52
C TYR A 413 19.04 18.62 0.27
N ILE A 414 19.44 18.09 -0.85
CA ILE A 414 18.72 18.15 -2.12
C ILE A 414 18.01 16.80 -2.25
N ALA A 415 16.67 16.81 -2.30
CA ALA A 415 15.90 15.61 -2.54
C ALA A 415 15.60 15.48 -4.04
N THR A 416 16.02 14.38 -4.65
CA THR A 416 15.59 14.04 -6.01
C THR A 416 14.43 13.08 -5.91
N VAL A 417 13.28 13.46 -6.46
CA VAL A 417 12.07 12.64 -6.51
C VAL A 417 11.98 12.02 -7.91
N HIS A 418 12.22 10.73 -7.98
CA HIS A 418 12.11 9.96 -9.22
C HIS A 418 10.65 9.54 -9.38
N VAL A 419 10.05 9.82 -10.55
CA VAL A 419 8.62 9.57 -10.78
C VAL A 419 8.44 8.77 -12.06
N LYS A 420 7.78 7.62 -11.95
CA LYS A 420 7.26 6.88 -13.12
C LYS A 420 5.79 7.28 -13.29
N SER A 421 5.46 7.80 -14.46
CA SER A 421 4.09 8.19 -14.80
C SER A 421 3.18 6.99 -14.93
N GLU A 422 1.93 7.11 -14.44
CA GLU A 422 0.91 6.08 -14.62
C GLU A 422 0.52 5.95 -16.11
N LYS A 423 -0.10 4.85 -16.49
CA LYS A 423 -0.63 4.63 -17.84
C LYS A 423 -1.92 5.44 -18.05
N ARG A 424 -2.21 5.83 -19.30
CA ARG A 424 -3.31 6.78 -19.59
C ARG A 424 -4.69 6.15 -19.57
N MET A 425 -4.79 4.85 -19.81
CA MET A 425 -6.06 4.14 -19.89
C MET A 425 -6.15 3.05 -18.84
N GLU A 426 -7.29 2.96 -18.19
CA GLU A 426 -7.63 1.92 -17.23
C GLU A 426 -8.96 1.28 -17.64
N VAL A 427 -9.02 -0.05 -17.67
CA VAL A 427 -10.24 -0.81 -17.89
C VAL A 427 -10.42 -1.79 -16.73
N GLY A 428 -11.57 -1.73 -16.09
CA GLY A 428 -11.93 -2.58 -14.97
C GLY A 428 -13.02 -3.57 -15.35
N PHE A 429 -12.85 -4.82 -14.92
CA PHE A 429 -13.81 -5.90 -15.10
C PHE A 429 -14.15 -6.52 -13.74
N GLY A 430 -15.41 -6.90 -13.56
CA GLY A 430 -15.82 -7.53 -12.32
C GLY A 430 -17.30 -7.79 -12.25
N GLY A 431 -17.84 -7.66 -11.06
CA GLY A 431 -19.25 -7.84 -10.76
C GLY A 431 -19.47 -8.83 -9.62
N ASN A 432 -20.67 -9.37 -9.56
CA ASN A 432 -21.11 -10.34 -8.56
C ASN A 432 -21.87 -11.49 -9.24
N PHE A 433 -21.48 -12.71 -8.91
CA PHE A 433 -22.20 -13.93 -9.26
C PHE A 433 -22.82 -14.52 -8.00
N SER A 434 -24.11 -14.78 -8.02
CA SER A 434 -24.89 -15.22 -6.86
C SER A 434 -25.74 -16.43 -7.17
N SER A 435 -26.01 -17.25 -6.15
CA SER A 435 -26.99 -18.34 -6.24
C SER A 435 -28.45 -17.87 -6.38
N ARG A 436 -28.69 -16.56 -6.32
CA ARG A 436 -29.95 -15.89 -6.64
C ARG A 436 -29.80 -15.10 -7.93
N PRO A 437 -30.90 -14.64 -8.56
CA PRO A 437 -30.86 -13.84 -9.76
C PRO A 437 -30.37 -12.39 -9.51
N LEU A 438 -29.36 -12.25 -8.66
CA LEU A 438 -28.67 -10.99 -8.31
C LEU A 438 -27.34 -10.85 -9.05
N ASN A 439 -27.15 -11.66 -10.09
CA ASN A 439 -25.95 -11.62 -10.91
C ASN A 439 -25.82 -10.26 -11.61
N SER A 440 -24.66 -9.66 -11.53
CA SER A 440 -24.33 -8.43 -12.24
C SER A 440 -22.89 -8.47 -12.75
N GLY A 441 -22.71 -8.23 -14.05
CA GLY A 441 -21.41 -7.94 -14.63
C GLY A 441 -21.06 -6.47 -14.40
N PHE A 442 -19.80 -6.15 -14.27
CA PHE A 442 -19.27 -4.80 -14.15
C PHE A 442 -18.20 -4.54 -15.21
N LEU A 443 -18.29 -3.39 -15.87
CA LEU A 443 -17.29 -2.88 -16.80
C LEU A 443 -17.02 -1.41 -16.52
N GLN A 444 -15.73 -1.03 -16.48
CA GLN A 444 -15.30 0.35 -16.30
C GLN A 444 -14.23 0.71 -17.32
N ALA A 445 -14.25 1.95 -17.77
CA ALA A 445 -13.17 2.56 -18.54
C ALA A 445 -12.85 3.95 -17.99
N LYS A 446 -11.55 4.24 -17.82
CA LYS A 446 -11.05 5.58 -17.45
C LYS A 446 -9.96 6.00 -18.43
N TYR A 447 -9.96 7.28 -18.82
CA TYR A 447 -8.94 7.88 -19.65
C TYR A 447 -8.40 9.14 -18.98
N HIS A 448 -7.08 9.17 -18.72
CA HIS A 448 -6.41 10.25 -18.00
C HIS A 448 -5.69 11.20 -18.95
N ILE A 449 -6.12 12.45 -18.97
CA ILE A 449 -5.47 13.56 -19.67
C ILE A 449 -4.65 14.33 -18.64
N ARG A 450 -3.32 14.26 -18.78
CA ARG A 450 -2.38 14.74 -17.77
C ARG A 450 -1.71 16.02 -18.21
N GLY A 451 -1.78 17.03 -17.35
CA GLY A 451 -1.15 18.32 -17.51
C GLY A 451 -0.72 18.87 -16.16
N ARG A 452 -0.86 20.19 -15.96
CA ARG A 452 -0.74 20.81 -14.64
C ARG A 452 -1.79 20.28 -13.67
N ASN A 453 -3.03 20.15 -14.14
CA ASN A 453 -4.13 19.49 -13.47
C ASN A 453 -4.36 18.13 -14.14
N ASN A 454 -5.07 17.22 -13.48
CA ASN A 454 -5.43 15.95 -14.03
C ASN A 454 -6.93 15.94 -14.38
N LEU A 455 -7.25 15.63 -15.64
CA LEU A 455 -8.61 15.44 -16.10
C LEU A 455 -8.79 13.95 -16.41
N SER A 456 -9.70 13.29 -15.70
CA SER A 456 -10.05 11.89 -15.92
C SER A 456 -11.44 11.80 -16.50
N LEU A 457 -11.59 11.27 -17.70
CA LEU A 457 -12.87 10.87 -18.26
C LEU A 457 -13.15 9.45 -17.81
N PHE A 458 -14.35 9.17 -17.34
CA PHE A 458 -14.70 7.84 -16.85
C PHE A 458 -16.10 7.42 -17.27
N THR A 459 -16.27 6.12 -17.41
CA THR A 459 -17.57 5.47 -17.51
C THR A 459 -17.53 4.13 -16.81
N ASN A 460 -18.62 3.75 -16.15
CA ASN A 460 -18.82 2.40 -15.64
C ASN A 460 -20.25 1.93 -15.94
N SER A 461 -20.42 0.62 -16.04
CA SER A 461 -21.74 0.02 -16.28
C SER A 461 -21.88 -1.28 -15.52
N TYR A 462 -23.04 -1.48 -14.94
CA TYR A 462 -23.50 -2.73 -14.34
C TYR A 462 -24.57 -3.36 -15.22
N PHE A 463 -24.44 -4.66 -15.47
CA PHE A 463 -25.34 -5.44 -16.32
C PHE A 463 -25.92 -6.59 -15.51
N GLY A 464 -27.17 -6.49 -15.10
CA GLY A 464 -27.83 -7.53 -14.33
C GLY A 464 -29.36 -7.45 -14.44
N LYS A 465 -30.02 -8.55 -14.13
CA LYS A 465 -31.51 -8.60 -14.17
C LYS A 465 -32.10 -7.77 -13.03
N PHE A 466 -31.52 -7.87 -11.83
CA PHE A 466 -31.96 -7.11 -10.66
C PHE A 466 -31.52 -5.65 -10.71
N TYR A 467 -30.26 -5.42 -11.11
CA TYR A 467 -29.67 -4.09 -11.14
C TYR A 467 -28.90 -3.86 -12.43
N SER A 468 -29.21 -2.79 -13.10
CA SER A 468 -28.45 -2.25 -14.20
C SER A 468 -28.17 -0.77 -13.97
N SER A 469 -26.98 -0.32 -14.38
CA SER A 469 -26.59 1.06 -14.16
C SER A 469 -25.52 1.47 -15.17
N THR A 470 -25.49 2.77 -15.48
CA THR A 470 -24.37 3.40 -16.18
C THR A 470 -24.09 4.75 -15.55
N LYS A 471 -22.84 4.99 -15.16
CA LYS A 471 -22.33 6.28 -14.69
C LYS A 471 -21.23 6.71 -15.68
N ALA A 472 -21.33 7.94 -16.22
CA ALA A 472 -20.31 8.51 -17.10
C ALA A 472 -20.08 9.97 -16.75
N GLY A 473 -18.82 10.41 -16.81
CA GLY A 473 -18.51 11.77 -16.43
C GLY A 473 -17.04 12.11 -16.56
N PHE A 474 -16.68 13.21 -15.91
CA PHE A 474 -15.30 13.63 -15.80
C PHE A 474 -14.97 14.08 -14.37
N LYS A 475 -13.70 13.88 -14.00
CA LYS A 475 -13.12 14.29 -12.72
C LYS A 475 -11.92 15.18 -12.99
N LEU A 476 -11.93 16.40 -12.45
CA LEU A 476 -10.86 17.37 -12.57
C LEU A 476 -10.15 17.51 -11.23
N ASP A 477 -8.94 16.98 -11.09
CA ASP A 477 -8.07 17.16 -9.93
C ASP A 477 -7.25 18.43 -10.10
N LEU A 478 -7.60 19.45 -9.32
CA LEU A 478 -6.93 20.75 -9.28
C LEU A 478 -5.77 20.68 -8.31
N ASN A 479 -4.55 20.59 -8.86
CA ASN A 479 -3.33 20.46 -8.09
C ASN A 479 -2.88 21.81 -7.50
N LEU A 480 -3.64 22.31 -6.52
CA LEU A 480 -3.41 23.53 -5.78
C LEU A 480 -2.65 23.27 -4.47
N LYS A 481 -2.28 24.34 -3.74
CA LYS A 481 -1.73 24.22 -2.37
C LYS A 481 -2.65 23.38 -1.46
N ASN A 482 -3.97 23.63 -1.56
CA ASN A 482 -5.02 22.78 -1.02
C ASN A 482 -5.68 22.11 -2.24
N PRO A 483 -5.40 20.83 -2.50
CA PRO A 483 -5.95 20.14 -3.66
C PRO A 483 -7.47 20.08 -3.56
N MET A 484 -8.14 20.17 -4.69
CA MET A 484 -9.59 20.06 -4.81
C MET A 484 -9.93 19.17 -5.99
N ILE A 485 -11.01 18.43 -5.88
CA ILE A 485 -11.51 17.60 -6.97
C ILE A 485 -12.91 18.12 -7.33
N PHE A 486 -13.09 18.43 -8.61
CA PHE A 486 -14.40 18.70 -9.19
C PHE A 486 -14.81 17.51 -10.05
N GLU A 487 -15.98 16.95 -9.81
CA GLU A 487 -16.60 15.89 -10.60
C GLU A 487 -17.91 16.37 -11.21
N ALA A 488 -18.15 16.02 -12.47
CA ALA A 488 -19.47 16.11 -13.07
C ALA A 488 -19.78 14.79 -13.77
N SER A 489 -20.95 14.23 -13.52
CA SER A 489 -21.34 12.94 -14.02
C SER A 489 -22.84 12.85 -14.30
N PHE A 490 -23.18 11.98 -15.24
CA PHE A 490 -24.54 11.48 -15.47
C PHE A 490 -24.62 10.04 -14.97
N THR A 491 -25.68 9.71 -14.25
CA THR A 491 -25.94 8.36 -13.75
C THR A 491 -27.37 7.95 -14.12
N TYR A 492 -27.47 6.71 -14.61
CA TYR A 492 -28.71 5.99 -14.75
C TYR A 492 -28.64 4.73 -13.91
N ASN A 493 -29.61 4.55 -13.01
CA ASN A 493 -29.78 3.35 -12.19
C ASN A 493 -31.16 2.75 -12.45
N SER A 494 -31.25 1.42 -12.51
CA SER A 494 -32.50 0.69 -12.58
C SER A 494 -32.45 -0.50 -11.65
N TRP A 495 -33.42 -0.60 -10.75
CA TRP A 495 -33.62 -1.76 -9.86
C TRP A 495 -34.96 -2.41 -10.18
N ASP A 496 -34.94 -3.72 -10.39
CA ASP A 496 -36.09 -4.55 -10.65
C ASP A 496 -36.30 -5.52 -9.49
N TYR A 497 -37.25 -5.16 -8.58
CA TYR A 497 -37.58 -6.00 -7.43
C TYR A 497 -38.67 -6.99 -7.80
N PHE A 498 -38.37 -8.27 -7.73
CA PHE A 498 -39.31 -9.35 -7.95
C PHE A 498 -39.55 -10.18 -6.69
N ASN A 499 -40.76 -10.68 -6.54
CA ASN A 499 -41.18 -11.51 -5.41
C ASN A 499 -40.78 -12.99 -5.61
N SER A 500 -39.51 -13.29 -5.86
CA SER A 500 -39.03 -14.66 -5.93
C SER A 500 -38.10 -14.99 -4.78
N PHE A 501 -38.33 -16.14 -4.16
CA PHE A 501 -37.51 -16.70 -3.08
C PHE A 501 -36.82 -18.02 -3.50
N ALA A 502 -36.95 -18.41 -4.77
CA ALA A 502 -36.38 -19.66 -5.28
C ALA A 502 -34.84 -19.60 -5.31
N LEU A 503 -34.20 -20.69 -4.90
CA LEU A 503 -32.77 -20.91 -5.03
C LEU A 503 -32.53 -21.59 -6.40
N PHE A 504 -31.69 -21.05 -7.25
CA PHE A 504 -31.20 -21.57 -8.52
C PHE A 504 -32.18 -21.62 -9.71
N PHE A 505 -33.48 -21.90 -9.54
CA PHE A 505 -34.46 -21.94 -10.61
C PHE A 505 -35.66 -21.07 -10.25
N GLU A 506 -35.91 -20.05 -11.04
CA GLU A 506 -36.92 -19.05 -10.74
C GLU A 506 -38.13 -19.22 -11.64
N GLU A 507 -39.32 -19.30 -11.03
CA GLU A 507 -40.54 -18.95 -11.76
C GLU A 507 -40.52 -17.47 -12.10
N VAL A 508 -40.63 -17.13 -13.38
CA VAL A 508 -40.69 -15.75 -13.85
C VAL A 508 -41.99 -15.13 -13.39
N LYS A 509 -41.97 -14.46 -12.24
CA LYS A 509 -43.08 -13.60 -11.79
C LYS A 509 -42.88 -12.17 -12.31
N PRO A 510 -43.94 -11.43 -12.61
CA PRO A 510 -43.81 -10.03 -12.95
C PRO A 510 -43.11 -9.23 -11.86
N SER A 511 -42.38 -8.20 -12.25
CA SER A 511 -41.72 -7.28 -11.32
C SER A 511 -42.73 -6.61 -10.44
N PHE A 512 -42.47 -6.60 -9.12
CA PHE A 512 -43.36 -5.99 -8.14
C PHE A 512 -43.14 -4.48 -8.03
N ILE A 513 -41.85 -4.04 -8.12
CA ILE A 513 -41.41 -2.65 -8.11
C ILE A 513 -40.25 -2.52 -9.07
N VAL A 514 -40.33 -1.57 -10.00
CA VAL A 514 -39.21 -1.13 -10.84
C VAL A 514 -38.87 0.30 -10.48
N LYS A 515 -37.66 0.56 -10.06
CA LYS A 515 -37.15 1.90 -9.73
C LYS A 515 -36.14 2.34 -10.76
N ASN A 516 -36.37 3.47 -11.39
CA ASN A 516 -35.45 4.10 -12.32
C ASN A 516 -35.02 5.47 -11.79
N GLU A 517 -33.74 5.74 -11.78
CA GLU A 517 -33.12 7.00 -11.38
C GLU A 517 -32.23 7.50 -12.50
N ARG A 518 -32.47 8.72 -12.97
CA ARG A 518 -31.62 9.43 -13.93
C ARG A 518 -31.22 10.74 -13.33
N PHE A 519 -29.92 11.02 -13.22
CA PHE A 519 -29.50 12.30 -12.66
C PHE A 519 -28.17 12.77 -13.22
N VAL A 520 -28.04 14.10 -13.29
CA VAL A 520 -26.76 14.78 -13.49
C VAL A 520 -26.29 15.23 -12.11
N ASN A 521 -25.06 14.91 -11.78
CA ASN A 521 -24.39 15.30 -10.53
C ASN A 521 -23.22 16.24 -10.81
N THR A 522 -23.06 17.25 -9.95
CA THR A 522 -21.84 18.07 -9.87
C THR A 522 -21.40 18.11 -8.42
N GLU A 523 -20.13 17.82 -8.17
CA GLU A 523 -19.57 17.71 -6.83
C GLU A 523 -18.20 18.36 -6.72
N LEU A 524 -17.95 19.10 -5.65
CA LEU A 524 -16.66 19.65 -5.25
C LEU A 524 -16.19 18.97 -3.97
N SER A 525 -15.04 18.30 -4.02
CA SER A 525 -14.43 17.62 -2.89
C SER A 525 -13.20 18.35 -2.40
N LEU A 526 -13.10 18.55 -1.08
CA LEU A 526 -12.02 19.22 -0.37
C LEU A 526 -11.40 18.30 0.68
N PRO A 527 -10.07 18.30 0.89
CA PRO A 527 -9.47 17.47 1.93
C PRO A 527 -9.69 18.04 3.33
N VAL A 528 -9.96 17.17 4.29
CA VAL A 528 -9.97 17.49 5.72
C VAL A 528 -8.88 16.63 6.39
N GLY A 529 -7.70 17.21 6.54
CA GLY A 529 -6.50 16.46 6.89
C GLY A 529 -6.04 15.53 5.77
N ASN A 530 -5.50 14.36 6.11
CA ASN A 530 -5.13 13.33 5.15
C ASN A 530 -6.23 12.28 4.96
N ARG A 531 -7.07 12.06 5.96
CA ARG A 531 -7.97 10.90 6.05
C ARG A 531 -9.46 11.25 5.85
N GLY A 532 -9.80 12.49 5.60
CA GLY A 532 -11.18 12.92 5.41
C GLY A 532 -11.37 13.79 4.19
N LYS A 533 -12.58 13.82 3.69
CA LYS A 533 -13.01 14.70 2.59
C LYS A 533 -14.34 15.37 2.96
N LEU A 534 -14.46 16.63 2.58
CA LEU A 534 -15.71 17.41 2.64
C LEU A 534 -16.17 17.62 1.21
N GLN A 535 -17.42 17.30 0.93
CA GLN A 535 -17.99 17.30 -0.41
C GLN A 535 -19.24 18.18 -0.42
N PHE A 536 -19.38 18.99 -1.44
CA PHE A 536 -20.58 19.80 -1.72
C PHE A 536 -21.05 19.50 -3.12
N GLY A 537 -22.31 19.17 -3.27
CA GLY A 537 -22.85 18.75 -4.55
C GLY A 537 -24.22 19.31 -4.86
N GLY A 538 -24.56 19.25 -6.14
CA GLY A 538 -25.90 19.51 -6.66
C GLY A 538 -26.27 18.47 -7.69
N LYS A 539 -27.48 17.91 -7.57
CA LYS A 539 -28.01 16.92 -8.50
C LYS A 539 -29.35 17.41 -9.04
N TYR A 540 -29.57 17.23 -10.34
CA TYR A 540 -30.90 17.26 -10.91
C TYR A 540 -31.28 15.85 -11.28
N ALA A 541 -32.35 15.33 -10.65
CA ALA A 541 -32.76 13.94 -10.76
C ALA A 541 -34.20 13.80 -11.26
N GLU A 542 -34.40 12.87 -12.19
CA GLU A 542 -35.68 12.32 -12.61
C GLU A 542 -35.77 10.89 -12.06
N LEU A 543 -36.75 10.67 -11.19
CA LEU A 543 -37.01 9.39 -10.54
C LEU A 543 -38.35 8.88 -11.07
N ALA A 544 -38.36 7.65 -11.60
CA ALA A 544 -39.56 7.03 -12.17
C ALA A 544 -39.73 5.64 -11.57
N ASP A 545 -40.85 5.45 -10.87
CA ASP A 545 -41.20 4.20 -10.21
C ASP A 545 -42.45 3.60 -10.84
N ASP A 546 -42.37 2.31 -11.19
CA ASP A 546 -43.52 1.49 -11.61
C ASP A 546 -43.76 0.44 -10.54
N TYR A 547 -44.95 0.33 -9.99
CA TYR A 547 -45.23 -0.58 -8.88
C TYR A 547 -46.71 -0.97 -8.82
N TYR A 548 -47.02 -2.05 -8.08
CA TYR A 548 -48.38 -2.44 -7.74
C TYR A 548 -48.66 -2.11 -6.27
N GLN A 549 -49.91 -1.67 -5.96
CA GLN A 549 -50.27 -1.36 -4.57
C GLN A 549 -50.36 -2.62 -3.71
N THR A 550 -50.78 -3.74 -4.29
CA THR A 550 -50.94 -5.04 -3.60
C THR A 550 -49.93 -6.05 -4.09
N GLY A 551 -49.68 -7.09 -3.27
CA GLY A 551 -48.85 -8.25 -3.69
C GLY A 551 -49.60 -9.25 -4.55
N ASP A 552 -50.94 -9.14 -4.64
CA ASP A 552 -51.81 -9.99 -5.45
C ASP A 552 -52.18 -9.24 -6.73
N PHE A 553 -51.41 -9.45 -7.78
CA PHE A 553 -51.60 -8.85 -9.09
C PHE A 553 -51.37 -9.92 -10.17
N SER A 554 -51.93 -9.70 -11.35
CA SER A 554 -51.87 -10.60 -12.50
C SER A 554 -51.25 -9.92 -13.72
N ASN A 555 -50.98 -10.64 -14.77
CA ASN A 555 -50.39 -10.13 -16.01
C ASN A 555 -51.30 -9.15 -16.79
N ILE A 556 -52.56 -9.03 -16.43
CA ILE A 556 -53.52 -8.07 -17.01
C ILE A 556 -53.59 -6.75 -16.22
N ASP A 557 -53.02 -6.75 -15.01
CA ASP A 557 -52.99 -5.54 -14.18
C ASP A 557 -51.92 -4.55 -14.69
N THR A 558 -52.23 -3.27 -14.57
CA THR A 558 -51.31 -2.18 -14.92
C THR A 558 -50.70 -1.58 -13.66
N THR A 559 -49.42 -1.20 -13.74
CA THR A 559 -48.69 -0.58 -12.64
C THR A 559 -49.13 0.86 -12.41
N ASP A 560 -49.09 1.28 -11.14
CA ASP A 560 -49.03 2.70 -10.79
C ASP A 560 -47.67 3.26 -11.24
N GLN A 561 -47.65 4.51 -11.71
CA GLN A 561 -46.45 5.21 -12.11
C GLN A 561 -46.28 6.50 -11.32
N THR A 562 -45.17 6.64 -10.61
CA THR A 562 -44.83 7.90 -9.93
C THR A 562 -43.53 8.44 -10.51
N LYS A 563 -43.59 9.66 -11.05
CA LYS A 563 -42.44 10.43 -11.49
C LYS A 563 -42.16 11.54 -10.50
N PHE A 564 -40.91 11.73 -10.14
CA PHE A 564 -40.46 12.80 -9.25
C PHE A 564 -39.25 13.49 -9.83
N ASN A 565 -39.42 14.74 -10.27
CA ASN A 565 -38.35 15.57 -10.79
C ASN A 565 -37.84 16.49 -9.68
N THR A 566 -36.60 16.36 -9.28
CA THR A 566 -36.09 17.06 -8.09
C THR A 566 -34.69 17.62 -8.26
N LEU A 567 -34.47 18.77 -7.64
CA LEU A 567 -33.16 19.33 -7.36
C LEU A 567 -32.74 18.88 -5.96
N VAL A 568 -31.53 18.32 -5.86
CA VAL A 568 -30.90 17.92 -4.59
C VAL A 568 -29.66 18.74 -4.36
N LEU A 569 -29.57 19.42 -3.21
CA LEU A 569 -28.34 20.08 -2.75
C LEU A 569 -27.78 19.27 -1.59
N SER A 570 -26.50 18.88 -1.69
CA SER A 570 -25.85 17.98 -0.72
C SER A 570 -24.60 18.57 -0.10
N GLY A 571 -24.42 18.29 1.20
CA GLY A 571 -23.17 18.47 1.92
C GLY A 571 -22.82 17.17 2.63
N LYS A 572 -21.57 16.69 2.47
CA LYS A 572 -21.15 15.40 3.00
C LYS A 572 -19.75 15.50 3.57
N TYR A 573 -19.53 14.97 4.76
CA TYR A 573 -18.20 14.71 5.31
C TYR A 573 -18.00 13.22 5.43
N GLU A 574 -16.85 12.73 4.94
CA GLU A 574 -16.52 11.33 4.96
C GLU A 574 -15.07 11.11 5.37
N ARG A 575 -14.85 10.07 6.16
CA ARG A 575 -13.53 9.61 6.58
C ARG A 575 -13.52 8.09 6.60
N SER A 576 -12.51 7.46 5.99
CA SER A 576 -12.34 6.01 6.01
C SER A 576 -10.88 5.63 6.27
N THR A 577 -10.70 4.55 7.04
CA THR A 577 -9.44 3.82 7.21
C THR A 577 -9.71 2.31 7.16
N LEU A 578 -10.83 1.92 6.54
CA LEU A 578 -11.17 0.50 6.39
C LEU A 578 -10.17 -0.19 5.46
N ASN A 579 -9.71 -1.36 5.87
CA ASN A 579 -8.68 -2.10 5.13
C ASN A 579 -9.17 -2.81 3.86
N ARG A 580 -10.48 -2.90 3.63
CA ARG A 580 -11.07 -3.56 2.46
C ARG A 580 -12.31 -2.83 2.00
N LYS A 581 -12.55 -2.81 0.68
CA LYS A 581 -13.76 -2.18 0.10
C LYS A 581 -15.05 -2.90 0.47
N GLN A 582 -14.97 -4.19 0.82
CA GLN A 582 -16.08 -4.98 1.35
C GLN A 582 -15.55 -6.00 2.37
N PHE A 583 -16.32 -6.29 3.42
CA PHE A 583 -15.94 -7.19 4.51
C PHE A 583 -14.67 -6.79 5.28
N ALA A 584 -14.50 -5.49 5.52
CA ALA A 584 -13.42 -4.99 6.35
C ALA A 584 -13.46 -5.59 7.77
N ASP A 585 -12.29 -5.83 8.37
CA ASP A 585 -12.11 -6.36 9.72
C ASP A 585 -11.22 -5.46 10.60
N ARG A 586 -10.74 -4.35 10.05
CA ARG A 586 -9.99 -3.31 10.77
C ARG A 586 -10.26 -1.93 10.19
N GLY A 587 -10.00 -0.90 11.01
CA GLY A 587 -10.16 0.50 10.62
C GLY A 587 -11.47 1.13 11.09
N THR A 588 -11.70 2.34 10.64
CA THR A 588 -12.85 3.18 11.02
C THR A 588 -13.45 3.82 9.78
N PHE A 589 -14.76 3.89 9.72
CA PHE A 589 -15.52 4.64 8.73
C PHE A 589 -16.47 5.61 9.44
N PHE A 590 -16.51 6.85 8.98
CA PHE A 590 -17.43 7.87 9.46
C PHE A 590 -17.94 8.67 8.27
N LYS A 591 -19.27 8.79 8.16
CA LYS A 591 -19.94 9.59 7.14
C LYS A 591 -21.09 10.34 7.79
N ILE A 592 -21.22 11.62 7.49
CA ILE A 592 -22.40 12.44 7.79
C ILE A 592 -22.76 13.21 6.55
N SER A 593 -24.07 13.27 6.24
CA SER A 593 -24.59 13.97 5.07
C SER A 593 -25.86 14.72 5.41
N ALA A 594 -26.08 15.83 4.69
CA ALA A 594 -27.32 16.59 4.67
C ALA A 594 -27.70 16.83 3.21
N ASN A 595 -28.91 16.43 2.83
CA ASN A 595 -29.42 16.57 1.48
C ASN A 595 -30.73 17.34 1.54
N TYR A 596 -30.83 18.50 0.87
CA TYR A 596 -32.08 19.25 0.67
C TYR A 596 -32.63 18.90 -0.70
N LEU A 597 -33.89 18.49 -0.72
CA LEU A 597 -34.65 18.12 -1.93
C LEU A 597 -35.78 19.07 -2.15
N ASN A 598 -36.01 19.47 -3.41
CA ASN A 598 -37.16 20.24 -3.84
C ASN A 598 -37.59 19.81 -5.24
N GLY A 599 -38.82 19.35 -5.40
CA GLY A 599 -39.24 18.79 -6.69
C GLY A 599 -40.74 18.56 -6.80
N GLU A 600 -41.14 18.15 -8.00
CA GLU A 600 -42.51 17.92 -8.41
C GLU A 600 -42.78 16.43 -8.63
N GLU A 601 -43.83 15.94 -7.99
CA GLU A 601 -44.39 14.60 -8.20
C GLU A 601 -45.49 14.67 -9.25
N SER A 602 -45.51 13.68 -10.15
CA SER A 602 -46.65 13.37 -11.02
C SER A 602 -46.96 11.88 -10.88
N SER A 603 -48.17 11.52 -10.52
CA SER A 603 -48.60 10.16 -10.28
C SER A 603 -49.76 9.77 -11.16
N ILE A 604 -49.66 8.63 -11.84
CA ILE A 604 -50.66 8.01 -12.70
C ILE A 604 -51.07 6.69 -12.05
N PRO A 605 -52.31 6.53 -11.60
CA PRO A 605 -52.75 5.30 -10.96
C PRO A 605 -52.91 4.15 -11.96
N GLY A 606 -52.56 2.92 -11.53
CA GLY A 606 -52.80 1.67 -12.24
C GLY A 606 -54.10 0.98 -11.83
N SER A 607 -54.24 -0.28 -12.30
CA SER A 607 -55.49 -1.06 -12.03
C SER A 607 -55.62 -1.50 -10.58
N THR A 608 -54.50 -1.62 -9.83
CA THR A 608 -54.47 -2.06 -8.43
C THR A 608 -54.65 -0.91 -7.44
N SER A 609 -54.79 0.34 -7.90
CA SER A 609 -54.93 1.52 -7.05
C SER A 609 -56.41 1.80 -6.72
N GLU A 610 -56.67 2.22 -5.50
CA GLU A 610 -57.97 2.77 -5.08
C GLU A 610 -58.19 4.21 -5.61
N VAL A 611 -57.07 4.95 -5.79
CA VAL A 611 -57.09 6.29 -6.42
C VAL A 611 -57.26 6.14 -7.93
N ARG A 612 -58.05 7.03 -8.57
CA ARG A 612 -58.31 6.94 -10.02
C ARG A 612 -57.82 8.16 -10.82
N ASP A 613 -57.55 9.26 -10.14
CA ASP A 613 -57.14 10.49 -10.78
C ASP A 613 -55.63 10.66 -10.79
N THR A 614 -55.09 11.20 -11.90
CA THR A 614 -53.71 11.65 -11.96
C THR A 614 -53.51 12.85 -11.06
N THR A 615 -52.48 12.82 -10.23
CA THR A 615 -52.19 13.90 -9.26
C THR A 615 -50.82 14.47 -9.48
N ASN A 616 -50.67 15.77 -9.20
CA ASN A 616 -49.40 16.46 -9.16
C ASN A 616 -49.23 17.14 -7.80
N ALA A 617 -48.03 17.03 -7.22
CA ALA A 617 -47.70 17.61 -5.92
C ALA A 617 -46.29 18.14 -5.88
N GLN A 618 -46.08 19.21 -5.09
CA GLN A 618 -44.78 19.77 -4.82
C GLN A 618 -44.28 19.27 -3.48
N HIS A 619 -43.03 18.80 -3.42
CA HIS A 619 -42.41 18.32 -2.20
C HIS A 619 -41.08 19.02 -1.94
N SER A 620 -40.83 19.38 -0.67
CA SER A 620 -39.54 19.83 -0.22
C SER A 620 -39.21 19.29 1.17
N TRP A 621 -38.06 18.69 1.34
CA TRP A 621 -37.61 18.15 2.63
C TRP A 621 -36.08 18.10 2.73
N THR A 622 -35.59 17.86 3.93
CA THR A 622 -34.16 17.69 4.17
C THR A 622 -33.89 16.32 4.81
N VAL A 623 -32.93 15.60 4.28
CA VAL A 623 -32.46 14.30 4.81
C VAL A 623 -31.13 14.49 5.50
N PHE A 624 -31.06 14.09 6.76
CA PHE A 624 -29.81 13.95 7.51
C PHE A 624 -29.52 12.47 7.69
N LYS A 625 -28.28 12.05 7.38
CA LYS A 625 -27.83 10.66 7.60
C LYS A 625 -26.44 10.66 8.22
N GLY A 626 -26.25 9.83 9.24
CA GLY A 626 -24.96 9.58 9.89
C GLY A 626 -24.67 8.09 9.94
N GLU A 627 -23.45 7.72 9.61
CA GLU A 627 -22.96 6.35 9.69
C GLU A 627 -21.59 6.33 10.37
N TYR A 628 -21.41 5.41 11.33
CA TYR A 628 -20.15 5.19 12.00
C TYR A 628 -19.90 3.70 12.17
N ARG A 629 -18.74 3.24 11.66
CA ARG A 629 -18.26 1.86 11.81
C ARG A 629 -16.86 1.89 12.38
N ASN A 630 -16.58 1.08 13.40
CA ASN A 630 -15.27 1.04 14.02
C ASN A 630 -14.94 -0.37 14.51
N PHE A 631 -13.77 -0.88 14.09
CA PHE A 631 -13.18 -2.11 14.61
C PHE A 631 -12.26 -1.74 15.76
N PHE A 632 -12.80 -1.74 16.99
CA PHE A 632 -12.11 -1.30 18.22
C PHE A 632 -11.14 -2.35 18.79
N TYR A 633 -11.25 -3.60 18.33
CA TYR A 633 -10.34 -4.67 18.71
C TYR A 633 -9.96 -5.46 17.46
N HIS A 634 -8.65 -5.60 17.24
CA HIS A 634 -8.11 -6.39 16.15
C HIS A 634 -6.84 -7.10 16.59
N LYS A 635 -6.84 -8.44 16.47
CA LYS A 635 -5.66 -9.29 16.56
C LYS A 635 -5.64 -10.24 15.37
N LYS A 636 -4.49 -10.87 15.08
CA LYS A 636 -4.29 -11.76 13.93
C LYS A 636 -5.47 -12.74 13.69
N ALA A 637 -6.00 -13.33 14.75
CA ALA A 637 -7.07 -14.33 14.68
C ALA A 637 -8.49 -13.77 14.89
N PHE A 638 -8.68 -12.59 15.44
CA PHE A 638 -9.99 -12.11 15.87
C PHE A 638 -10.14 -10.61 15.80
N SER A 639 -11.32 -10.14 15.37
CA SER A 639 -11.66 -8.72 15.29
C SER A 639 -13.07 -8.46 15.79
N LEU A 640 -13.25 -7.35 16.52
CA LEU A 640 -14.56 -6.88 16.97
C LEU A 640 -14.78 -5.44 16.52
N GLY A 641 -15.96 -5.19 16.04
CA GLY A 641 -16.39 -3.86 15.62
C GLY A 641 -17.85 -3.60 15.93
N PHE A 642 -18.23 -2.34 15.79
CA PHE A 642 -19.62 -1.94 15.84
C PHE A 642 -19.96 -1.05 14.66
N HIS A 643 -21.26 -0.99 14.34
CA HIS A 643 -21.85 -0.16 13.27
C HIS A 643 -23.03 0.61 13.85
N LEU A 644 -23.02 1.91 13.71
CA LEU A 644 -24.12 2.81 14.10
C LEU A 644 -24.59 3.54 12.84
N GLU A 645 -25.89 3.60 12.65
CA GLU A 645 -26.49 4.37 11.56
C GLU A 645 -27.77 5.04 12.04
N SER A 646 -27.96 6.30 11.69
CA SER A 646 -29.18 7.03 11.94
C SER A 646 -29.51 7.92 10.75
N ALA A 647 -30.79 8.01 10.42
CA ALA A 647 -31.27 8.87 9.35
C ALA A 647 -32.60 9.52 9.74
N TRP A 648 -32.77 10.77 9.29
CA TRP A 648 -33.95 11.57 9.59
C TRP A 648 -34.29 12.47 8.39
N ALA A 649 -35.54 12.36 7.92
CA ALA A 649 -36.13 13.25 6.93
C ALA A 649 -37.00 14.33 7.63
N ALA A 650 -36.49 15.55 7.71
CA ALA A 650 -37.26 16.69 8.22
C ALA A 650 -38.28 17.16 7.18
N ASN A 651 -39.48 17.52 7.59
CA ASN A 651 -40.61 17.84 6.72
C ASN A 651 -40.98 16.65 5.82
N GLN A 652 -41.30 15.57 6.44
CA GLN A 652 -41.55 14.26 5.82
C GLN A 652 -42.40 14.34 4.53
N PRO A 653 -41.86 13.81 3.39
CA PRO A 653 -42.62 13.82 2.15
C PRO A 653 -43.76 12.80 2.23
N ARG A 654 -44.98 13.24 1.84
CA ARG A 654 -46.10 12.35 1.57
C ARG A 654 -46.37 12.36 0.08
N PHE A 655 -46.00 11.28 -0.57
CA PHE A 655 -46.33 11.09 -1.98
C PHE A 655 -47.78 10.67 -2.13
N ASN A 656 -48.27 10.71 -3.34
CA ASN A 656 -49.65 10.51 -3.70
C ASN A 656 -50.30 9.26 -3.05
N ASN A 657 -49.54 8.21 -2.84
CA ASN A 657 -50.02 6.99 -2.21
C ASN A 657 -49.00 6.36 -1.27
N TYR A 658 -49.44 5.36 -0.50
CA TYR A 658 -48.61 4.65 0.48
C TYR A 658 -47.37 4.03 -0.16
N ARG A 659 -47.50 3.33 -1.30
CA ARG A 659 -46.38 2.62 -1.94
C ARG A 659 -45.35 3.61 -2.46
N ALA A 660 -45.73 4.70 -3.10
CA ALA A 660 -44.83 5.77 -3.54
C ALA A 660 -44.06 6.38 -2.36
N THR A 661 -44.77 6.70 -1.25
CA THR A 661 -44.13 7.23 -0.04
C THR A 661 -43.11 6.23 0.54
N LEU A 662 -43.46 4.96 0.59
CA LEU A 662 -42.57 3.91 1.11
C LEU A 662 -41.33 3.68 0.21
N ILE A 663 -41.49 3.73 -1.11
CA ILE A 663 -40.34 3.61 -2.06
C ILE A 663 -39.39 4.78 -1.86
N ARG A 664 -39.85 5.97 -1.56
CA ARG A 664 -39.04 7.19 -1.36
C ARG A 664 -38.56 7.40 0.07
N SER A 665 -39.04 6.62 1.05
CA SER A 665 -38.53 6.64 2.42
C SER A 665 -37.12 6.09 2.54
N LEU A 666 -36.44 6.41 3.65
CA LEU A 666 -35.09 5.98 3.92
C LEU A 666 -35.06 4.48 4.25
N ALA A 667 -34.16 3.74 3.60
CA ALA A 667 -33.99 2.30 3.79
C ALA A 667 -32.81 2.00 4.70
N PHE A 668 -32.94 1.04 5.61
CA PHE A 668 -31.86 0.47 6.39
C PHE A 668 -31.36 -0.82 5.73
N GLU A 669 -30.11 -0.79 5.24
CA GLU A 669 -29.51 -1.84 4.40
C GLU A 669 -28.10 -2.22 4.90
N PRO A 670 -27.98 -2.81 6.11
CA PRO A 670 -26.71 -2.96 6.82
C PRO A 670 -25.74 -4.01 6.24
N ILE A 671 -26.26 -4.99 5.51
CA ILE A 671 -25.46 -6.04 4.83
C ILE A 671 -25.62 -5.92 3.31
N PRO A 672 -24.65 -6.34 2.52
CA PRO A 672 -24.66 -6.10 1.07
C PRO A 672 -25.96 -6.54 0.37
N GLU A 673 -26.49 -7.70 0.74
CA GLU A 673 -27.70 -8.26 0.14
C GLU A 673 -29.00 -7.54 0.54
N SER A 674 -28.98 -6.72 1.59
CA SER A 674 -30.17 -5.98 2.02
C SER A 674 -30.75 -5.11 0.90
N LYS A 675 -29.88 -4.55 0.04
CA LYS A 675 -30.29 -3.76 -1.14
C LYS A 675 -31.11 -4.56 -2.16
N SER A 676 -31.01 -5.89 -2.13
CA SER A 676 -31.76 -6.76 -3.07
C SER A 676 -33.18 -7.08 -2.63
N PHE A 677 -33.58 -6.63 -1.46
CA PHE A 677 -34.91 -6.86 -0.91
C PHE A 677 -35.63 -5.52 -0.70
N PHE A 678 -36.86 -5.46 -1.13
CA PHE A 678 -37.76 -4.38 -0.73
C PHE A 678 -38.57 -4.84 0.48
N ILE A 679 -38.11 -4.45 1.68
CA ILE A 679 -38.75 -4.87 2.95
C ILE A 679 -39.30 -3.63 3.63
N ASP A 680 -40.63 -3.54 3.67
CA ASP A 680 -41.39 -2.39 4.19
C ASP A 680 -40.98 -2.00 5.63
N ARG A 681 -40.71 -3.01 6.48
CA ARG A 681 -40.38 -2.80 7.90
C ARG A 681 -39.02 -2.11 8.13
N TYR A 682 -38.07 -2.19 7.19
CA TYR A 682 -36.79 -1.51 7.27
C TYR A 682 -36.79 -0.16 6.55
N ARG A 683 -37.99 0.41 6.36
CA ARG A 683 -38.16 1.72 5.73
C ARG A 683 -38.90 2.66 6.68
N SER A 684 -38.29 3.83 6.88
CA SER A 684 -38.86 4.88 7.75
C SER A 684 -38.21 6.21 7.40
N ASN A 685 -38.91 7.31 7.65
CA ASN A 685 -38.35 8.65 7.52
C ASN A 685 -37.49 9.06 8.72
N PHE A 686 -37.60 8.33 9.84
CA PHE A 686 -36.75 8.52 10.99
C PHE A 686 -36.40 7.17 11.65
N TYR A 687 -35.12 6.82 11.67
CA TYR A 687 -34.66 5.60 12.32
C TYR A 687 -33.27 5.75 12.93
N SER A 688 -32.96 4.84 13.83
CA SER A 688 -31.63 4.61 14.37
C SER A 688 -31.32 3.10 14.39
N SER A 689 -30.06 2.75 14.21
CA SER A 689 -29.62 1.37 14.29
C SER A 689 -28.29 1.24 15.00
N ALA A 690 -28.10 0.09 15.62
CA ALA A 690 -26.83 -0.31 16.23
C ALA A 690 -26.53 -1.76 15.83
N GLY A 691 -25.31 -2.00 15.40
CA GLY A 691 -24.84 -3.33 15.00
C GLY A 691 -23.52 -3.71 15.68
N PHE A 692 -23.34 -5.02 15.84
CA PHE A 692 -22.11 -5.62 16.33
C PHE A 692 -21.56 -6.54 15.26
N ILE A 693 -20.23 -6.41 15.00
CA ILE A 693 -19.52 -7.17 13.98
C ILE A 693 -18.42 -7.95 14.66
N ALA A 694 -18.41 -9.26 14.47
CA ALA A 694 -17.35 -10.12 14.96
C ALA A 694 -16.75 -10.91 13.80
N THR A 695 -15.42 -11.00 13.75
CA THR A 695 -14.72 -11.78 12.73
C THR A 695 -13.69 -12.69 13.36
N VAL A 696 -13.59 -13.92 12.85
CA VAL A 696 -12.56 -14.90 13.19
C VAL A 696 -11.77 -15.23 11.94
N ASN A 697 -10.49 -14.87 11.91
CA ASN A 697 -9.60 -15.20 10.80
C ASN A 697 -9.03 -16.61 11.03
N ILE A 698 -9.66 -17.61 10.40
CA ILE A 698 -9.25 -19.02 10.45
C ILE A 698 -7.92 -19.21 9.75
N HIS A 699 -7.71 -18.47 8.67
CA HIS A 699 -6.49 -18.40 7.85
C HIS A 699 -6.37 -16.96 7.29
N PRO A 700 -5.21 -16.46 6.90
CA PRO A 700 -5.07 -15.11 6.32
C PRO A 700 -6.05 -14.76 5.19
N LYS A 701 -6.50 -15.78 4.44
CA LYS A 701 -7.49 -15.63 3.34
C LYS A 701 -8.90 -16.14 3.69
N LEU A 702 -9.10 -16.78 4.85
CA LEU A 702 -10.38 -17.39 5.23
C LEU A 702 -10.91 -16.79 6.53
N GLN A 703 -12.05 -16.13 6.46
CA GLN A 703 -12.67 -15.39 7.53
C GLN A 703 -14.08 -15.93 7.81
N PHE A 704 -14.39 -16.19 9.07
CA PHE A 704 -15.78 -16.31 9.52
C PHE A 704 -16.22 -14.97 10.09
N ARG A 705 -17.36 -14.46 9.64
CA ARG A 705 -17.88 -13.14 10.02
C ARG A 705 -19.32 -13.22 10.46
N MET A 706 -19.64 -12.54 11.53
CA MET A 706 -21.00 -12.33 12.04
C MET A 706 -21.32 -10.83 12.05
N ASP A 707 -22.40 -10.45 11.40
CA ASP A 707 -22.97 -9.11 11.43
C ASP A 707 -24.37 -9.18 12.05
N ASN A 708 -24.60 -8.47 13.14
CA ASN A 708 -25.90 -8.46 13.84
C ASN A 708 -26.31 -7.01 14.09
N HIS A 709 -27.52 -6.64 13.69
CA HIS A 709 -28.01 -5.27 13.79
C HIS A 709 -29.41 -5.25 14.40
N VAL A 710 -29.62 -4.24 15.24
CA VAL A 710 -30.93 -3.84 15.75
C VAL A 710 -31.31 -2.54 15.05
N TYR A 711 -32.46 -2.54 14.44
CA TYR A 711 -33.05 -1.39 13.76
C TYR A 711 -34.28 -0.93 14.54
N ARG A 712 -34.36 0.38 14.80
CA ARG A 712 -35.46 1.03 15.43
C ARG A 712 -36.01 2.14 14.51
N PRO A 713 -37.12 1.93 13.80
CA PRO A 713 -37.87 3.07 13.28
C PRO A 713 -38.47 3.86 14.47
N TRP A 714 -38.39 5.16 14.43
CA TRP A 714 -39.04 6.04 15.40
C TRP A 714 -40.47 6.34 14.99
N GLU A 715 -40.77 6.04 13.73
CA GLU A 715 -42.00 6.28 13.06
C GLU A 715 -42.29 5.17 12.06
N ARG A 716 -43.50 4.69 12.03
CA ARG A 716 -44.00 3.73 11.06
C ARG A 716 -44.81 4.39 9.98
N ILE A 717 -44.58 4.04 8.72
CA ILE A 717 -45.38 4.41 7.57
C ILE A 717 -46.43 3.31 7.37
N PHE A 718 -47.71 3.66 7.31
CA PHE A 718 -48.80 2.70 7.08
C PHE A 718 -49.83 3.22 6.10
N SER A 719 -50.54 2.31 5.44
CA SER A 719 -51.60 2.63 4.49
C SER A 719 -52.94 2.84 5.19
N THR A 720 -53.67 3.85 4.78
CA THR A 720 -55.09 4.00 5.08
C THR A 720 -55.94 3.15 4.11
N PRO A 721 -57.26 2.95 4.36
CA PRO A 721 -58.12 2.24 3.42
C PRO A 721 -58.21 2.86 2.02
N LEU A 722 -57.81 4.12 1.85
CA LEU A 722 -57.76 4.85 0.57
C LEU A 722 -56.36 4.88 -0.05
N ASP A 723 -55.46 3.97 0.34
CA ASP A 723 -54.05 3.91 -0.07
C ASP A 723 -53.23 5.18 0.26
N GLU A 724 -53.73 6.07 1.09
CA GLU A 724 -52.95 7.23 1.54
C GLU A 724 -51.92 6.85 2.59
N SER A 725 -50.78 7.54 2.59
CA SER A 725 -49.75 7.38 3.61
C SER A 725 -50.11 8.04 4.91
N ASN A 726 -49.94 7.38 6.03
CA ASN A 726 -49.99 7.99 7.34
C ASN A 726 -48.77 7.58 8.18
N PHE A 727 -48.44 8.36 9.19
CA PHE A 727 -47.26 8.20 10.04
C PHE A 727 -47.66 8.11 11.51
N GLU A 728 -47.13 7.13 12.23
CA GLU A 728 -47.36 7.00 13.66
C GLU A 728 -46.03 6.68 14.39
N PRO A 729 -45.81 7.24 15.59
CA PRO A 729 -44.67 6.85 16.43
C PRO A 729 -44.74 5.36 16.75
N THR A 730 -43.55 4.71 16.74
CA THR A 730 -43.45 3.29 17.10
C THR A 730 -42.26 3.02 18.02
N THR A 731 -42.42 1.98 18.85
CA THR A 731 -41.36 1.45 19.72
C THR A 731 -40.84 0.09 19.27
N GLU A 732 -41.30 -0.38 18.11
CA GLU A 732 -40.90 -1.70 17.57
C GLU A 732 -39.40 -1.73 17.28
N LEU A 733 -38.82 -2.91 17.48
CA LEU A 733 -37.42 -3.20 17.14
C LEU A 733 -37.38 -4.36 16.14
N PHE A 734 -36.55 -4.23 15.14
CA PHE A 734 -36.32 -5.26 14.12
C PHE A 734 -34.88 -5.67 14.06
N TYR A 735 -34.62 -6.94 13.69
CA TYR A 735 -33.30 -7.53 13.68
C TYR A 735 -32.87 -7.90 12.27
N VAL A 736 -31.61 -7.61 11.95
CA VAL A 736 -30.92 -8.14 10.76
C VAL A 736 -29.65 -8.84 11.22
N GLY A 737 -29.50 -10.11 10.84
CA GLY A 737 -28.33 -10.92 11.18
C GLY A 737 -27.73 -11.60 9.96
N SER A 738 -26.42 -11.77 9.94
CA SER A 738 -25.71 -12.52 8.91
C SER A 738 -24.54 -13.29 9.53
N GLY A 739 -24.47 -14.62 9.27
CA GLY A 739 -23.31 -15.45 9.50
C GLY A 739 -22.68 -15.80 8.16
N SER A 740 -21.41 -15.51 7.95
CA SER A 740 -20.76 -15.64 6.65
C SER A 740 -19.39 -16.30 6.76
N LEU A 741 -19.10 -17.25 5.86
CA LEU A 741 -17.76 -17.76 5.62
C LEU A 741 -17.24 -17.10 4.33
N ILE A 742 -16.12 -16.38 4.43
CA ILE A 742 -15.58 -15.55 3.36
C ILE A 742 -14.15 -15.98 3.06
N TYR A 743 -13.89 -16.35 1.81
CA TYR A 743 -12.56 -16.60 1.29
C TYR A 743 -12.13 -15.43 0.40
N HIS A 744 -11.10 -14.70 0.83
CA HIS A 744 -10.52 -13.57 0.10
C HIS A 744 -9.55 -14.08 -0.97
N SER A 745 -10.07 -14.30 -2.17
CA SER A 745 -9.23 -14.69 -3.32
C SER A 745 -8.67 -13.45 -4.03
N PRO A 746 -7.59 -13.58 -4.82
CA PRO A 746 -7.09 -12.49 -5.68
C PRO A 746 -8.13 -12.01 -6.70
N LEU A 747 -9.10 -12.85 -7.05
CA LEU A 747 -10.20 -12.55 -7.97
C LEU A 747 -11.49 -12.10 -7.25
N GLY A 748 -11.37 -11.57 -6.02
CA GLY A 748 -12.50 -11.11 -5.22
C GLY A 748 -12.97 -12.15 -4.18
N PRO A 749 -13.90 -11.75 -3.29
CA PRO A 749 -14.38 -12.59 -2.22
C PRO A 749 -15.31 -13.70 -2.72
N LEU A 750 -15.11 -14.91 -2.22
CA LEU A 750 -16.07 -16.01 -2.28
C LEU A 750 -16.77 -16.07 -0.92
N ARG A 751 -18.08 -15.99 -0.90
CA ARG A 751 -18.85 -15.94 0.34
C ARG A 751 -20.01 -16.91 0.33
N VAL A 752 -20.16 -17.65 1.43
CA VAL A 752 -21.38 -18.37 1.78
C VAL A 752 -21.97 -17.69 3.01
N SER A 753 -23.22 -17.28 2.97
CA SER A 753 -23.88 -16.59 4.09
C SER A 753 -25.25 -17.16 4.38
N ALA A 754 -25.59 -17.19 5.67
CA ALA A 754 -26.96 -17.38 6.18
C ALA A 754 -27.41 -16.01 6.75
N ASN A 755 -28.43 -15.44 6.16
CA ASN A 755 -28.94 -14.12 6.52
C ASN A 755 -30.33 -14.25 7.15
N TYR A 756 -30.55 -13.50 8.21
CA TYR A 756 -31.84 -13.38 8.89
C TYR A 756 -32.39 -11.96 8.74
N TYR A 757 -33.66 -11.85 8.34
CA TYR A 757 -34.42 -10.62 8.32
C TYR A 757 -35.71 -10.82 9.10
N ASP A 758 -36.06 -9.89 9.98
CA ASP A 758 -37.31 -9.92 10.72
C ASP A 758 -38.49 -9.59 9.80
N ARG A 759 -38.97 -10.59 9.08
CA ARG A 759 -40.10 -10.54 8.16
C ARG A 759 -41.02 -11.75 8.36
N LYS A 760 -42.32 -11.58 8.05
CA LYS A 760 -43.35 -12.61 8.32
C LYS A 760 -43.11 -13.90 7.53
N ASN A 761 -42.67 -13.79 6.27
CA ASN A 761 -42.45 -14.94 5.40
C ASN A 761 -40.97 -15.10 5.11
N LEU A 762 -40.45 -16.36 5.27
CA LEU A 762 -39.09 -16.77 4.97
C LEU A 762 -38.02 -15.83 5.58
N PRO A 763 -37.91 -15.75 6.91
CA PRO A 763 -36.97 -14.85 7.57
C PRO A 763 -35.50 -15.19 7.28
N TRP A 764 -35.20 -16.43 6.94
CA TRP A 764 -33.86 -16.91 6.62
C TRP A 764 -33.61 -16.98 5.11
N SER A 765 -32.39 -16.67 4.72
CA SER A 765 -31.91 -16.89 3.36
C SER A 765 -30.45 -17.35 3.37
N ILE A 766 -30.15 -18.34 2.55
CA ILE A 766 -28.79 -18.81 2.31
C ILE A 766 -28.36 -18.29 0.95
N LEU A 767 -27.15 -17.74 0.89
CA LEU A 767 -26.60 -17.16 -0.33
C LEU A 767 -25.16 -17.64 -0.54
N PHE A 768 -24.84 -17.94 -1.80
CA PHE A 768 -23.47 -18.05 -2.28
C PHE A 768 -23.21 -16.85 -3.20
N ASN A 769 -22.06 -16.17 -2.99
CA ASN A 769 -21.62 -15.04 -3.80
C ASN A 769 -20.15 -15.19 -4.18
N PHE A 770 -19.84 -14.77 -5.40
CA PHE A 770 -18.47 -14.55 -5.86
C PHE A 770 -18.35 -13.15 -6.45
N GLY A 771 -17.36 -12.37 -6.00
CA GLY A 771 -17.14 -11.00 -6.44
C GLY A 771 -17.74 -9.95 -5.47
N TYR A 772 -17.84 -8.71 -5.95
CA TYR A 772 -18.23 -7.57 -5.14
C TYR A 772 -19.68 -7.17 -5.39
N PHE A 773 -20.47 -7.12 -4.32
CA PHE A 773 -21.84 -6.66 -4.34
C PHE A 773 -21.89 -5.15 -4.01
N ILE A 774 -21.47 -4.34 -4.97
CA ILE A 774 -21.36 -2.88 -4.86
C ILE A 774 -22.14 -2.27 -6.03
N PHE A 775 -22.82 -1.15 -5.77
CA PHE A 775 -23.66 -0.43 -6.72
C PHE A 775 -23.16 1.00 -6.91
N ASN A 776 -23.50 1.63 -8.02
CA ASN A 776 -23.34 3.08 -8.16
C ASN A 776 -24.21 3.82 -7.14
N ASP A 777 -23.77 5.02 -6.77
CA ASP A 777 -24.53 5.90 -5.86
C ASP A 777 -25.92 6.21 -6.41
N GLY A 778 -26.89 6.33 -5.52
CA GLY A 778 -28.21 6.81 -5.82
C GLY A 778 -28.33 8.34 -5.73
N TYR A 779 -29.53 8.84 -5.93
CA TYR A 779 -29.77 10.29 -5.89
C TYR A 779 -29.55 10.92 -4.51
N LEU A 780 -29.64 10.16 -3.42
CA LEU A 780 -29.45 10.61 -2.02
C LEU A 780 -28.05 10.33 -1.45
N ASP A 781 -27.17 9.60 -2.15
CA ASP A 781 -25.88 9.17 -1.63
C ASP A 781 -24.78 10.23 -1.71
#